data_41d4a0f803b84755caf04f85a0218aa9
#
_entry.id   41d4a0f803b84755caf04f85a0218aa9
#
_cell.length_a   1.000
_cell.length_b   1.000
_cell.length_c   1.000
_cell.angle_alpha   90.00
_cell.angle_beta   90.00
_cell.angle_gamma   90.00
#
_symmetry.space_group_name_H-M   'P 1'
#
loop_
_entity.id
_entity.type
_entity.pdbx_description
1 polymer ?
#
loop_
_entity_poly.entity_id
_entity_poly.type
_entity_poly.pdbx_seq_one_letter_code
_entity_poly.pdbx_strand_id
1 'polypeptide(L)'
;MSEVYNHHAVEPKWQKYWEEHETFKTDVWDFSKPKYYALDMFPYPSGVGLHAGHPEGYTATDIMSRMKRMQGYNVLHPMGYDSFGLPAEQYAVTTGNHPAGFTEKNIQTFSKQLKELGFDYDWSKMIATSDPKFYKWTQWIFKKLYEAGYAKHIDMPVNWCEELGTVLSNDEVIDGKSERGGYPVVKKMMKQWVIDQQAFAEELLDGLNEIDWPESTKEIQRNWIGKSTGVEVDFKIVGGGEFSIFTTCIETIYGITFMVLAPDGDIVKGLMDRVENPEEVQAYIDETLKKNDLDRTDLNKTKSGCPLKGIYAINPVNGKEVPLFIGDFVLASYGTGAVMAVPTHDQRDFEYAEVHGLPLIQVITNTEGTVDVTKHAFEKTEYLGKGCILMNSEEFNGMTVEDAKKAITKKLVDMGVAREKVNYHFREWIFARQRYWGEPVPCIYKEDGSIQFLDDSELPVVLPELEDYKGHGGQAPLENATEWKHYDKNGLKGTRETSTMPGSAGSSWYYMRYIDPDNDKEFANQELLKHWMPVDLYVGGPEHAVGHLLYSRIWNRFLYSKGLSPVEEPFKKLVHQGMILGENGIKMGKRFPEFVVNPSDIVEEYGADTLRLYEMFMGPLEVSKPWNSNNVTGARKFLNRVYSFFTEESNITDENNGNLEKVYHQTVKKVTNDFEALAFNTAIAQMMIFVNAVYKEGSCPREYAENFIKMLSCICPHIGEEMWQILGHDDTIAYEAWPTYDEAKCVEDTVEIAVQINGKVKATLAIGKEDPKDEVIAKGKELIADKLEGKNIVKEIYVPGRIVNIVVK
;
A
#
# COMPACT_ATOMS: atom_id res chain seq x y z
N MET A 1 -13.53 12.12 48.38
CA MET A 1 -13.28 10.90 47.58
C MET A 1 -13.18 11.40 46.14
N SER A 2 -12.01 11.31 45.51
CA SER A 2 -11.86 11.65 44.12
C SER A 2 -12.89 10.85 43.30
N GLU A 3 -13.65 11.54 42.45
CA GLU A 3 -14.62 10.87 41.58
C GLU A 3 -13.86 9.90 40.67
N VAL A 4 -14.34 8.68 40.56
CA VAL A 4 -13.78 7.69 39.65
C VAL A 4 -14.27 8.03 38.24
N TYR A 5 -13.39 8.04 37.26
CA TYR A 5 -13.75 8.29 35.89
C TYR A 5 -14.83 7.31 35.41
N ASN A 6 -15.97 7.83 35.01
CA ASN A 6 -17.13 7.07 34.56
C ASN A 6 -17.33 7.29 33.04
N HIS A 7 -16.79 6.38 32.23
CA HIS A 7 -16.88 6.46 30.78
C HIS A 7 -18.32 6.37 30.26
N HIS A 8 -19.20 5.61 30.93
CA HIS A 8 -20.61 5.51 30.53
C HIS A 8 -21.38 6.84 30.63
N ALA A 9 -20.93 7.75 31.49
CA ALA A 9 -21.50 9.09 31.60
C ALA A 9 -20.78 10.11 30.69
N VAL A 10 -19.46 10.06 30.67
CA VAL A 10 -18.59 11.07 30.03
C VAL A 10 -18.58 10.92 28.52
N GLU A 11 -18.39 9.70 27.99
CA GLU A 11 -18.22 9.51 26.55
C GLU A 11 -19.50 9.87 25.77
N PRO A 12 -20.70 9.41 26.12
CA PRO A 12 -21.92 9.82 25.42
C PRO A 12 -22.22 11.33 25.52
N LYS A 13 -21.84 11.97 26.65
CA LYS A 13 -22.00 13.41 26.83
C LYS A 13 -21.23 14.19 25.78
N TRP A 14 -19.96 13.86 25.57
CA TRP A 14 -19.09 14.58 24.64
C TRP A 14 -19.34 14.20 23.19
N GLN A 15 -19.72 12.98 22.88
CA GLN A 15 -20.15 12.56 21.53
C GLN A 15 -21.38 13.38 21.11
N LYS A 16 -22.35 13.53 22.01
CA LYS A 16 -23.54 14.38 21.77
C LYS A 16 -23.14 15.85 21.58
N TYR A 17 -22.26 16.40 22.42
CA TYR A 17 -21.78 17.76 22.30
C TYR A 17 -21.16 18.02 20.91
N TRP A 18 -20.25 17.17 20.47
CA TRP A 18 -19.60 17.32 19.16
C TRP A 18 -20.58 17.25 18.00
N GLU A 19 -21.58 16.39 18.09
CA GLU A 19 -22.62 16.26 17.06
C GLU A 19 -23.53 17.52 17.01
N GLU A 20 -24.00 17.97 18.16
CA GLU A 20 -24.88 19.14 18.25
C GLU A 20 -24.21 20.46 17.84
N HIS A 21 -22.91 20.59 18.09
CA HIS A 21 -22.13 21.79 17.74
C HIS A 21 -21.40 21.69 16.41
N GLU A 22 -21.55 20.58 15.69
CA GLU A 22 -20.79 20.30 14.47
C GLU A 22 -19.28 20.61 14.64
N THR A 23 -18.71 20.22 15.80
CA THR A 23 -17.38 20.65 16.28
C THR A 23 -16.27 20.41 15.25
N PHE A 24 -16.33 19.33 14.50
CA PHE A 24 -15.30 18.93 13.53
C PHE A 24 -15.67 19.18 12.07
N LYS A 25 -16.73 19.94 11.83
CA LYS A 25 -17.11 20.37 10.49
C LYS A 25 -16.09 21.33 9.92
N THR A 26 -15.61 21.02 8.71
CA THR A 26 -14.58 21.79 8.02
C THR A 26 -15.22 22.83 7.11
N ASP A 27 -14.86 24.10 7.27
CA ASP A 27 -15.13 25.10 6.22
C ASP A 27 -14.06 24.93 5.13
N VAL A 28 -14.43 24.22 4.07
CA VAL A 28 -13.49 23.92 2.96
C VAL A 28 -13.14 25.17 2.14
N TRP A 29 -13.88 26.28 2.30
CA TRP A 29 -13.63 27.55 1.63
C TRP A 29 -12.77 28.51 2.46
N ASP A 30 -12.46 28.18 3.69
CA ASP A 30 -11.51 28.97 4.49
C ASP A 30 -10.06 28.73 4.06
N PHE A 31 -9.59 29.55 3.13
CA PHE A 31 -8.20 29.51 2.62
C PHE A 31 -7.25 30.39 3.45
N SER A 32 -7.70 31.00 4.54
CA SER A 32 -6.89 31.87 5.39
C SER A 32 -5.88 31.11 6.24
N LYS A 33 -6.13 29.81 6.45
CA LYS A 33 -5.28 28.90 7.22
C LYS A 33 -4.59 27.89 6.31
N PRO A 34 -3.40 27.39 6.68
CA PRO A 34 -2.82 26.26 5.98
C PRO A 34 -3.75 25.03 6.10
N LYS A 35 -3.87 24.29 5.02
CA LYS A 35 -4.71 23.08 4.99
C LYS A 35 -3.97 21.87 5.54
N TYR A 36 -4.69 20.95 6.13
CA TYR A 36 -4.23 19.62 6.42
C TYR A 36 -5.33 18.60 6.09
N TYR A 37 -5.07 17.73 5.14
CA TYR A 37 -5.98 16.69 4.70
C TYR A 37 -5.48 15.34 5.21
N ALA A 38 -6.07 14.87 6.32
CA ALA A 38 -5.83 13.55 6.88
C ALA A 38 -6.89 12.57 6.36
N LEU A 39 -6.47 11.42 5.89
CA LEU A 39 -7.37 10.45 5.27
C LEU A 39 -7.02 9.02 5.69
N ASP A 40 -8.05 8.28 6.09
CA ASP A 40 -8.01 6.84 6.25
C ASP A 40 -8.45 6.15 4.97
N MET A 41 -7.88 4.99 4.65
CA MET A 41 -8.50 4.12 3.67
C MET A 41 -9.88 3.72 4.20
N PHE A 42 -10.93 4.12 3.49
CA PHE A 42 -12.29 3.95 3.98
C PHE A 42 -12.71 2.47 4.05
N PRO A 43 -13.51 2.09 5.03
CA PRO A 43 -13.88 0.71 5.23
C PRO A 43 -14.95 0.23 4.25
N TYR A 44 -14.96 -1.09 4.01
CA TYR A 44 -16.12 -1.79 3.47
C TYR A 44 -17.11 -2.07 4.62
N PRO A 45 -18.38 -1.62 4.55
CA PRO A 45 -19.35 -1.78 5.62
C PRO A 45 -19.89 -3.23 5.65
N SER A 46 -19.20 -4.12 6.34
CA SER A 46 -19.60 -5.51 6.50
C SER A 46 -20.66 -5.67 7.61
N GLY A 47 -21.43 -6.77 7.56
CA GLY A 47 -22.47 -7.05 8.57
C GLY A 47 -21.95 -7.33 9.98
N VAL A 48 -20.67 -7.56 10.15
CA VAL A 48 -20.02 -7.85 11.45
C VAL A 48 -19.65 -6.57 12.21
N GLY A 49 -19.58 -5.42 11.53
CA GLY A 49 -19.09 -4.17 12.10
C GLY A 49 -17.56 -4.06 12.08
N LEU A 50 -17.03 -3.12 12.88
CA LEU A 50 -15.59 -2.90 13.00
C LEU A 50 -14.91 -4.09 13.70
N HIS A 51 -13.69 -4.41 13.30
CA HIS A 51 -12.78 -5.32 14.02
C HIS A 51 -11.66 -4.54 14.69
N ALA A 52 -10.89 -5.18 15.59
CA ALA A 52 -9.88 -4.54 16.42
C ALA A 52 -8.77 -3.78 15.64
N GLY A 53 -8.51 -4.14 14.40
CA GLY A 53 -7.53 -3.45 13.56
C GLY A 53 -7.98 -2.10 12.99
N HIS A 54 -9.29 -1.83 12.92
CA HIS A 54 -9.79 -0.54 12.42
C HIS A 54 -9.43 0.63 13.35
N PRO A 55 -9.68 0.54 14.68
CA PRO A 55 -9.38 1.66 15.57
C PRO A 55 -7.91 2.07 15.60
N GLU A 56 -6.97 1.17 15.30
CA GLU A 56 -5.54 1.49 15.30
C GLU A 56 -5.19 2.57 14.27
N GLY A 57 -5.50 2.33 12.99
CA GLY A 57 -5.23 3.29 11.92
C GLY A 57 -6.04 4.57 12.07
N TYR A 58 -7.31 4.44 12.42
CA TYR A 58 -8.20 5.58 12.58
C TYR A 58 -7.83 6.47 13.77
N THR A 59 -7.34 5.89 14.86
CA THR A 59 -6.83 6.66 16.00
C THR A 59 -5.55 7.40 15.63
N ALA A 60 -4.67 6.81 14.84
CA ALA A 60 -3.45 7.46 14.38
C ALA A 60 -3.73 8.73 13.56
N THR A 61 -4.64 8.66 12.59
CA THR A 61 -5.07 9.83 11.80
C THR A 61 -5.81 10.85 12.64
N ASP A 62 -6.64 10.40 13.58
CA ASP A 62 -7.39 11.26 14.50
C ASP A 62 -6.46 12.09 15.40
N ILE A 63 -5.41 11.49 15.94
CA ILE A 63 -4.40 12.20 16.75
C ILE A 63 -3.73 13.28 15.91
N MET A 64 -3.31 12.96 14.69
CA MET A 64 -2.69 13.92 13.79
C MET A 64 -3.64 15.06 13.41
N SER A 65 -4.87 14.73 13.11
CA SER A 65 -5.94 15.69 12.79
C SER A 65 -6.16 16.67 13.95
N ARG A 66 -6.25 16.17 15.18
CA ARG A 66 -6.45 16.99 16.40
C ARG A 66 -5.23 17.88 16.68
N MET A 67 -4.03 17.33 16.61
CA MET A 67 -2.80 18.11 16.80
C MET A 67 -2.69 19.23 15.76
N LYS A 68 -2.92 18.92 14.47
CA LYS A 68 -2.86 19.91 13.40
C LYS A 68 -3.89 21.04 13.57
N ARG A 69 -5.09 20.69 14.01
CA ARG A 69 -6.12 21.70 14.33
C ARG A 69 -5.64 22.64 15.44
N MET A 70 -5.04 22.10 16.51
CA MET A 70 -4.46 22.89 17.57
C MET A 70 -3.24 23.71 17.11
N GLN A 71 -2.54 23.27 16.07
CA GLN A 71 -1.43 24.00 15.44
C GLN A 71 -1.92 25.10 14.47
N GLY A 72 -3.22 25.30 14.33
CA GLY A 72 -3.82 26.38 13.53
C GLY A 72 -4.11 26.02 12.08
N TYR A 73 -4.02 24.74 11.70
CA TYR A 73 -4.42 24.29 10.38
C TYR A 73 -5.94 24.22 10.22
N ASN A 74 -6.42 24.45 8.99
CA ASN A 74 -7.75 24.03 8.59
C ASN A 74 -7.69 22.55 8.21
N VAL A 75 -8.34 21.68 8.99
CA VAL A 75 -8.21 20.23 8.89
C VAL A 75 -9.43 19.64 8.20
N LEU A 76 -9.21 18.82 7.18
CA LEU A 76 -10.22 17.95 6.58
C LEU A 76 -9.91 16.51 6.97
N HIS A 77 -10.80 15.91 7.76
CA HIS A 77 -10.73 14.49 8.16
C HIS A 77 -12.11 13.84 7.91
N PRO A 78 -12.37 13.41 6.67
CA PRO A 78 -13.64 12.83 6.29
C PRO A 78 -13.69 11.33 6.55
N MET A 79 -14.91 10.78 6.55
CA MET A 79 -15.15 9.34 6.57
C MET A 79 -16.30 8.99 5.62
N GLY A 80 -16.22 7.84 5.00
CA GLY A 80 -17.23 7.27 4.12
C GLY A 80 -17.03 5.78 3.93
N TYR A 81 -17.67 5.21 2.91
CA TYR A 81 -17.76 3.77 2.76
C TYR A 81 -17.51 3.32 1.34
N ASP A 82 -16.62 2.35 1.19
CA ASP A 82 -16.51 1.54 -0.02
C ASP A 82 -17.62 0.49 0.04
N SER A 83 -18.74 0.77 -0.62
CA SER A 83 -20.00 0.08 -0.35
C SER A 83 -20.49 -0.82 -1.50
N PHE A 84 -19.81 -0.84 -2.63
CA PHE A 84 -19.97 -1.88 -3.63
C PHE A 84 -19.13 -3.12 -3.26
N GLY A 85 -19.60 -4.33 -3.55
CA GLY A 85 -18.79 -5.52 -3.35
C GLY A 85 -19.59 -6.78 -3.05
N LEU A 86 -18.86 -7.88 -2.91
CA LEU A 86 -19.37 -9.24 -2.78
C LEU A 86 -20.32 -9.51 -1.60
N PRO A 87 -20.07 -9.02 -0.36
CA PRO A 87 -20.95 -9.39 0.75
C PRO A 87 -22.39 -8.92 0.57
N ALA A 88 -22.60 -7.72 0.05
CA ALA A 88 -23.95 -7.21 -0.22
C ALA A 88 -24.60 -7.95 -1.40
N GLU A 89 -23.83 -8.28 -2.43
CA GLU A 89 -24.32 -9.09 -3.54
C GLU A 89 -24.70 -10.51 -3.10
N GLN A 90 -23.87 -11.14 -2.27
CA GLN A 90 -24.16 -12.47 -1.72
C GLN A 90 -25.42 -12.46 -0.86
N TYR A 91 -25.65 -11.41 -0.11
CA TYR A 91 -26.91 -11.19 0.59
C TYR A 91 -28.10 -11.15 -0.37
N ALA A 92 -27.98 -10.38 -1.46
CA ALA A 92 -29.03 -10.29 -2.47
C ALA A 92 -29.31 -11.63 -3.17
N VAL A 93 -28.26 -12.36 -3.54
CA VAL A 93 -28.38 -13.72 -4.15
C VAL A 93 -29.07 -14.70 -3.20
N THR A 94 -28.77 -14.63 -1.90
CA THR A 94 -29.30 -15.56 -0.90
C THR A 94 -30.74 -15.25 -0.49
N THR A 95 -31.08 -13.96 -0.40
CA THR A 95 -32.38 -13.50 0.14
C THR A 95 -33.38 -13.07 -0.91
N GLY A 96 -32.93 -12.79 -2.12
CA GLY A 96 -33.75 -12.18 -3.18
C GLY A 96 -34.04 -10.69 -2.97
N ASN A 97 -33.44 -10.06 -1.95
CA ASN A 97 -33.62 -8.64 -1.63
C ASN A 97 -32.55 -7.76 -2.30
N HIS A 98 -32.94 -6.53 -2.67
CA HIS A 98 -31.98 -5.56 -3.20
C HIS A 98 -30.85 -5.27 -2.20
N PRO A 99 -29.56 -5.25 -2.64
CA PRO A 99 -28.42 -5.11 -1.73
C PRO A 99 -28.30 -3.74 -1.05
N ALA A 100 -28.97 -2.71 -1.58
CA ALA A 100 -28.92 -1.34 -1.01
C ALA A 100 -29.39 -1.29 0.46
N GLY A 101 -30.45 -1.99 0.82
CA GLY A 101 -30.97 -1.98 2.19
C GLY A 101 -30.01 -2.64 3.19
N PHE A 102 -29.34 -3.71 2.78
CA PHE A 102 -28.30 -4.35 3.58
C PHE A 102 -27.09 -3.42 3.76
N THR A 103 -26.65 -2.78 2.68
CA THR A 103 -25.55 -1.81 2.68
C THR A 103 -25.84 -0.62 3.59
N GLU A 104 -27.03 -0.03 3.47
CA GLU A 104 -27.46 1.10 4.30
C GLU A 104 -27.44 0.76 5.80
N LYS A 105 -27.97 -0.40 6.17
CA LYS A 105 -27.95 -0.87 7.57
C LYS A 105 -26.51 -1.02 8.09
N ASN A 106 -25.61 -1.56 7.26
CA ASN A 106 -24.22 -1.73 7.65
C ASN A 106 -23.50 -0.40 7.80
N ILE A 107 -23.76 0.56 6.90
CA ILE A 107 -23.25 1.93 6.99
C ILE A 107 -23.68 2.59 8.31
N GLN A 108 -24.94 2.45 8.69
CA GLN A 108 -25.46 2.97 9.97
C GLN A 108 -24.74 2.34 11.17
N THR A 109 -24.51 1.03 11.15
CA THR A 109 -23.77 0.32 12.20
C THR A 109 -22.34 0.82 12.33
N PHE A 110 -21.61 0.91 11.21
CA PHE A 110 -20.23 1.43 11.19
C PHE A 110 -20.17 2.88 11.65
N SER A 111 -21.06 3.73 11.16
CA SER A 111 -21.13 5.15 11.55
C SER A 111 -21.34 5.30 13.06
N LYS A 112 -22.23 4.48 13.64
CA LYS A 112 -22.46 4.47 15.08
C LYS A 112 -21.22 4.07 15.85
N GLN A 113 -20.55 2.96 15.47
CA GLN A 113 -19.34 2.50 16.11
C GLN A 113 -18.18 3.52 16.02
N LEU A 114 -18.01 4.17 14.88
CA LEU A 114 -16.99 5.21 14.69
C LEU A 114 -17.26 6.45 15.55
N LYS A 115 -18.53 6.85 15.70
CA LYS A 115 -18.91 7.94 16.60
C LYS A 115 -18.68 7.57 18.06
N GLU A 116 -18.98 6.34 18.46
CA GLU A 116 -18.73 5.82 19.83
C GLU A 116 -17.24 5.80 20.18
N LEU A 117 -16.36 5.61 19.18
CA LEU A 117 -14.90 5.69 19.35
C LEU A 117 -14.38 7.13 19.47
N GLY A 118 -15.21 8.14 19.25
CA GLY A 118 -14.90 9.55 19.48
C GLY A 118 -13.98 10.16 18.43
N PHE A 119 -13.95 9.64 17.22
CA PHE A 119 -13.16 10.21 16.12
C PHE A 119 -13.69 11.58 15.66
N ASP A 120 -12.79 12.45 15.23
CA ASP A 120 -13.08 13.83 14.78
C ASP A 120 -13.49 13.95 13.31
N TYR A 121 -14.14 12.90 12.79
CA TYR A 121 -14.58 12.92 11.39
C TYR A 121 -15.62 14.00 11.12
N ASP A 122 -15.44 14.68 9.99
CA ASP A 122 -16.46 15.57 9.42
C ASP A 122 -17.54 14.77 8.70
N TRP A 123 -18.60 14.41 9.39
CA TRP A 123 -19.70 13.61 8.87
C TRP A 123 -20.50 14.31 7.76
N SER A 124 -20.39 15.63 7.62
CA SER A 124 -20.99 16.37 6.50
C SER A 124 -20.33 16.01 5.16
N LYS A 125 -19.16 15.39 5.20
CA LYS A 125 -18.40 14.96 4.02
C LYS A 125 -18.58 13.46 3.69
N MET A 126 -19.46 12.76 4.41
CA MET A 126 -19.67 11.33 4.22
C MET A 126 -20.10 11.01 2.78
N ILE A 127 -19.46 10.00 2.20
CA ILE A 127 -19.79 9.43 0.89
C ILE A 127 -19.97 7.91 1.01
N ALA A 128 -20.69 7.34 0.07
CA ALA A 128 -20.77 5.90 -0.15
C ALA A 128 -20.61 5.62 -1.65
N THR A 129 -19.72 4.73 -2.03
CA THR A 129 -19.44 4.46 -3.45
C THR A 129 -20.64 3.88 -4.20
N SER A 130 -21.58 3.27 -3.49
CA SER A 130 -22.84 2.74 -4.03
C SER A 130 -23.97 3.77 -4.12
N ASP A 131 -23.77 5.00 -3.65
CA ASP A 131 -24.72 6.09 -3.84
C ASP A 131 -24.68 6.58 -5.30
N PRO A 132 -25.82 6.62 -6.01
CA PRO A 132 -25.91 7.19 -7.36
C PRO A 132 -25.33 8.59 -7.51
N LYS A 133 -25.40 9.44 -6.49
CA LYS A 133 -24.77 10.76 -6.48
C LYS A 133 -23.25 10.69 -6.57
N PHE A 134 -22.65 9.65 -5.98
CA PHE A 134 -21.22 9.38 -6.06
C PHE A 134 -20.86 8.71 -7.38
N TYR A 135 -21.45 7.57 -7.71
CA TYR A 135 -21.01 6.80 -8.85
C TYR A 135 -21.39 7.41 -10.20
N LYS A 136 -22.29 8.38 -10.27
CA LYS A 136 -22.45 9.26 -11.43
C LYS A 136 -21.10 9.73 -11.97
N TRP A 137 -20.24 10.15 -11.05
CA TRP A 137 -18.92 10.70 -11.40
C TRP A 137 -17.89 9.62 -11.66
N THR A 138 -17.98 8.47 -11.04
CA THR A 138 -17.20 7.28 -11.43
C THR A 138 -17.49 6.91 -12.88
N GLN A 139 -18.77 6.88 -13.28
CA GLN A 139 -19.21 6.66 -14.64
C GLN A 139 -18.70 7.73 -15.61
N TRP A 140 -18.75 8.98 -15.19
CA TRP A 140 -18.26 10.12 -15.99
C TRP A 140 -16.74 10.04 -16.23
N ILE A 141 -15.95 9.73 -15.20
CA ILE A 141 -14.49 9.59 -15.34
C ILE A 141 -14.18 8.42 -16.27
N PHE A 142 -14.86 7.29 -16.15
CA PHE A 142 -14.67 6.15 -17.06
C PHE A 142 -15.02 6.52 -18.52
N LYS A 143 -16.10 7.24 -18.74
CA LYS A 143 -16.42 7.80 -20.05
C LYS A 143 -15.28 8.68 -20.59
N LYS A 144 -14.69 9.54 -19.76
CA LYS A 144 -13.54 10.37 -20.17
C LYS A 144 -12.30 9.55 -20.50
N LEU A 145 -12.03 8.46 -19.76
CA LEU A 145 -10.99 7.49 -20.10
C LEU A 145 -11.22 6.86 -21.48
N TYR A 146 -12.46 6.50 -21.78
CA TYR A 146 -12.83 5.97 -23.11
C TYR A 146 -12.65 7.02 -24.22
N GLU A 147 -13.16 8.23 -24.04
CA GLU A 147 -13.02 9.32 -25.00
C GLU A 147 -11.54 9.68 -25.29
N ALA A 148 -10.68 9.49 -24.30
CA ALA A 148 -9.23 9.71 -24.43
C ALA A 148 -8.47 8.50 -24.99
N GLY A 149 -9.14 7.36 -25.23
CA GLY A 149 -8.55 6.15 -25.78
C GLY A 149 -7.85 5.23 -24.78
N TYR A 150 -7.92 5.53 -23.47
CA TYR A 150 -7.33 4.69 -22.42
C TYR A 150 -8.24 3.54 -21.99
N ALA A 151 -9.56 3.72 -21.99
CA ALA A 151 -10.49 2.61 -21.81
C ALA A 151 -10.83 2.00 -23.17
N LYS A 152 -10.75 0.68 -23.27
CA LYS A 152 -10.93 -0.08 -24.52
C LYS A 152 -11.83 -1.29 -24.27
N HIS A 153 -12.57 -1.71 -25.30
CA HIS A 153 -13.39 -2.91 -25.27
C HIS A 153 -12.82 -3.91 -26.29
N ILE A 154 -12.10 -4.91 -25.81
CA ILE A 154 -11.28 -5.80 -26.64
C ILE A 154 -11.50 -7.27 -26.27
N ASP A 155 -11.26 -8.17 -27.23
CA ASP A 155 -11.18 -9.60 -26.98
C ASP A 155 -9.81 -9.93 -26.40
N MET A 156 -9.78 -10.55 -25.21
CA MET A 156 -8.55 -10.93 -24.55
C MET A 156 -8.73 -12.13 -23.62
N PRO A 157 -7.64 -12.83 -23.27
CA PRO A 157 -7.68 -13.84 -22.21
C PRO A 157 -7.82 -13.16 -20.86
N VAL A 158 -8.89 -13.48 -20.13
CA VAL A 158 -9.19 -12.93 -18.81
C VAL A 158 -9.08 -13.99 -17.72
N ASN A 159 -8.93 -13.55 -16.48
CA ASN A 159 -8.92 -14.40 -15.30
C ASN A 159 -10.36 -14.72 -14.89
N TRP A 160 -10.88 -15.87 -15.29
CA TRP A 160 -12.23 -16.31 -14.97
C TRP A 160 -12.27 -17.18 -13.72
N CYS A 161 -13.14 -16.85 -12.78
CA CYS A 161 -13.42 -17.65 -11.58
C CYS A 161 -14.87 -18.16 -11.66
N GLU A 162 -15.03 -19.45 -11.84
CA GLU A 162 -16.35 -20.09 -12.01
C GLU A 162 -17.20 -19.98 -10.73
N GLU A 163 -16.57 -20.19 -9.55
CA GLU A 163 -17.26 -20.14 -8.26
C GLU A 163 -17.75 -18.75 -7.92
N LEU A 164 -17.00 -17.72 -8.30
CA LEU A 164 -17.40 -16.32 -8.13
C LEU A 164 -18.27 -15.81 -9.29
N GLY A 165 -18.32 -16.55 -10.41
CA GLY A 165 -19.12 -16.22 -11.61
C GLY A 165 -18.67 -14.93 -12.29
N THR A 166 -17.41 -14.55 -12.20
CA THR A 166 -16.91 -13.28 -12.71
C THR A 166 -15.44 -13.33 -13.14
N VAL A 167 -15.05 -12.31 -13.88
CA VAL A 167 -13.65 -12.01 -14.21
C VAL A 167 -12.98 -11.30 -13.04
N LEU A 168 -11.70 -11.58 -12.86
CA LEU A 168 -10.84 -10.96 -11.86
C LEU A 168 -9.70 -10.19 -12.53
N SER A 169 -9.29 -9.07 -11.93
CA SER A 169 -8.05 -8.38 -12.32
C SER A 169 -6.82 -9.15 -11.85
N ASN A 170 -5.64 -8.79 -12.34
CA ASN A 170 -4.43 -9.54 -12.03
C ASN A 170 -4.03 -9.47 -10.55
N ASP A 171 -4.31 -8.35 -9.89
CA ASP A 171 -4.09 -8.16 -8.45
C ASP A 171 -5.06 -8.96 -7.57
N GLU A 172 -6.20 -9.38 -8.10
CA GLU A 172 -7.17 -10.25 -7.41
C GLU A 172 -6.86 -11.75 -7.52
N VAL A 173 -5.75 -12.11 -8.19
CA VAL A 173 -5.33 -13.52 -8.38
C VAL A 173 -3.98 -13.76 -7.71
N ILE A 174 -3.95 -14.69 -6.74
CA ILE A 174 -2.75 -15.08 -6.01
C ILE A 174 -2.56 -16.59 -6.18
N ASP A 175 -1.40 -16.99 -6.69
CA ASP A 175 -1.05 -18.40 -6.93
C ASP A 175 -2.13 -19.20 -7.69
N GLY A 176 -2.71 -18.59 -8.74
CA GLY A 176 -3.75 -19.20 -9.57
C GLY A 176 -5.11 -19.33 -8.92
N LYS A 177 -5.32 -18.66 -7.80
CA LYS A 177 -6.58 -18.65 -7.05
C LYS A 177 -7.05 -17.23 -6.81
N SER A 178 -8.37 -17.10 -6.65
CA SER A 178 -8.96 -15.83 -6.24
C SER A 178 -8.47 -15.43 -4.85
N GLU A 179 -8.09 -14.17 -4.64
CA GLU A 179 -7.74 -13.62 -3.32
C GLU A 179 -8.87 -13.89 -2.31
N ARG A 180 -10.10 -13.70 -2.73
CA ARG A 180 -11.30 -14.02 -1.92
C ARG A 180 -11.79 -15.43 -2.20
N GLY A 181 -11.82 -16.25 -1.16
CA GLY A 181 -12.35 -17.61 -1.19
C GLY A 181 -11.34 -18.67 -1.62
N GLY A 182 -10.20 -18.30 -2.22
CA GLY A 182 -9.16 -19.24 -2.64
C GLY A 182 -9.60 -20.19 -3.76
N TYR A 183 -10.53 -19.74 -4.61
CA TYR A 183 -11.09 -20.56 -5.70
C TYR A 183 -10.19 -20.60 -6.92
N PRO A 184 -10.18 -21.70 -7.69
CA PRO A 184 -9.40 -21.79 -8.91
C PRO A 184 -9.78 -20.72 -9.92
N VAL A 185 -8.76 -20.18 -10.59
CA VAL A 185 -8.90 -19.18 -11.67
C VAL A 185 -8.34 -19.76 -12.96
N VAL A 186 -9.08 -19.63 -14.05
CA VAL A 186 -8.69 -20.14 -15.36
C VAL A 186 -8.67 -19.01 -16.39
N LYS A 187 -7.86 -19.17 -17.44
CA LYS A 187 -7.90 -18.22 -18.57
C LYS A 187 -9.07 -18.54 -19.50
N LYS A 188 -9.84 -17.50 -19.83
CA LYS A 188 -10.98 -17.58 -20.76
C LYS A 188 -10.95 -16.40 -21.72
N MET A 189 -11.08 -16.65 -23.01
CA MET A 189 -11.24 -15.59 -24.00
C MET A 189 -12.60 -14.92 -23.84
N MET A 190 -12.62 -13.63 -23.58
CA MET A 190 -13.85 -12.84 -23.45
C MET A 190 -13.65 -11.44 -24.00
N LYS A 191 -14.71 -10.86 -24.51
CA LYS A 191 -14.79 -9.44 -24.77
C LYS A 191 -14.84 -8.68 -23.45
N GLN A 192 -13.94 -7.69 -23.28
CA GLN A 192 -13.67 -7.12 -21.97
C GLN A 192 -13.38 -5.63 -22.04
N TRP A 193 -13.91 -4.87 -21.08
CA TRP A 193 -13.45 -3.52 -20.80
C TRP A 193 -12.12 -3.57 -20.07
N VAL A 194 -11.16 -2.82 -20.58
CA VAL A 194 -9.83 -2.67 -19.98
C VAL A 194 -9.41 -1.22 -19.93
N ILE A 195 -8.56 -0.88 -18.97
CA ILE A 195 -7.87 0.41 -18.93
C ILE A 195 -6.41 0.17 -19.27
N ASP A 196 -5.90 0.93 -20.25
CA ASP A 196 -4.51 0.92 -20.68
C ASP A 196 -3.64 1.65 -19.63
N GLN A 197 -3.24 0.91 -18.63
CA GLN A 197 -2.43 1.46 -17.54
C GLN A 197 -0.93 1.55 -17.89
N GLN A 198 -0.46 0.84 -18.92
CA GLN A 198 0.91 0.97 -19.41
C GLN A 198 1.22 2.38 -19.92
N ALA A 199 0.23 3.09 -20.43
CA ALA A 199 0.36 4.47 -20.87
C ALA A 199 0.87 5.42 -19.76
N PHE A 200 0.70 5.03 -18.50
CA PHE A 200 1.12 5.80 -17.31
C PHE A 200 2.39 5.25 -16.65
N ALA A 201 2.99 4.19 -17.18
CA ALA A 201 4.05 3.44 -16.50
C ALA A 201 5.27 4.30 -16.13
N GLU A 202 5.77 5.13 -17.04
CA GLU A 202 6.92 6.01 -16.76
C GLU A 202 6.58 7.06 -15.70
N GLU A 203 5.45 7.72 -15.85
CA GLU A 203 5.00 8.74 -14.89
C GLU A 203 4.78 8.15 -13.49
N LEU A 204 4.26 6.91 -13.41
CA LEU A 204 4.08 6.19 -12.15
C LEU A 204 5.42 5.84 -11.50
N LEU A 205 6.43 5.44 -12.30
CA LEU A 205 7.77 5.14 -11.79
C LEU A 205 8.48 6.41 -11.30
N ASP A 206 8.43 7.48 -12.09
CA ASP A 206 9.05 8.76 -11.74
C ASP A 206 8.42 9.35 -10.47
N GLY A 207 7.10 9.32 -10.37
CA GLY A 207 6.35 9.84 -9.22
C GLY A 207 6.69 9.17 -7.90
N LEU A 208 7.17 7.91 -7.89
CA LEU A 208 7.61 7.24 -6.68
C LEU A 208 8.80 7.94 -5.98
N ASN A 209 9.57 8.72 -6.71
CA ASN A 209 10.70 9.46 -6.17
C ASN A 209 10.29 10.74 -5.42
N GLU A 210 9.05 11.19 -5.62
CA GLU A 210 8.54 12.46 -5.08
C GLU A 210 7.63 12.31 -3.86
N ILE A 211 7.23 11.09 -3.52
CA ILE A 211 6.27 10.78 -2.46
C ILE A 211 6.95 10.17 -1.23
N ASP A 212 6.47 10.55 -0.05
CA ASP A 212 6.93 10.03 1.25
C ASP A 212 6.14 8.76 1.62
N TRP A 213 6.46 7.68 0.93
CA TRP A 213 5.84 6.37 1.13
C TRP A 213 6.86 5.36 1.65
N PRO A 214 6.43 4.28 2.34
CA PRO A 214 7.31 3.19 2.73
C PRO A 214 8.06 2.62 1.52
N GLU A 215 9.38 2.45 1.64
CA GLU A 215 10.20 1.97 0.52
C GLU A 215 9.77 0.58 0.05
N SER A 216 9.30 -0.27 0.97
CA SER A 216 8.73 -1.58 0.63
C SER A 216 7.55 -1.48 -0.34
N THR A 217 6.66 -0.51 -0.13
CA THR A 217 5.51 -0.27 -1.03
C THR A 217 5.96 0.25 -2.38
N LYS A 218 6.93 1.16 -2.40
CA LYS A 218 7.52 1.66 -3.67
C LYS A 218 8.17 0.54 -4.46
N GLU A 219 8.94 -0.34 -3.80
CA GLU A 219 9.57 -1.51 -4.45
C GLU A 219 8.52 -2.49 -5.00
N ILE A 220 7.44 -2.76 -4.25
CA ILE A 220 6.35 -3.59 -4.73
C ILE A 220 5.74 -3.00 -6.00
N GLN A 221 5.50 -1.69 -6.06
CA GLN A 221 4.96 -1.03 -7.26
C GLN A 221 5.96 -1.03 -8.42
N ARG A 222 7.25 -0.76 -8.17
CA ARG A 222 8.31 -0.85 -9.20
C ARG A 222 8.36 -2.24 -9.82
N ASN A 223 8.34 -3.27 -8.99
CA ASN A 223 8.36 -4.67 -9.44
C ASN A 223 7.09 -5.05 -10.20
N TRP A 224 5.93 -4.55 -9.77
CA TRP A 224 4.66 -4.78 -10.45
C TRP A 224 4.61 -4.12 -11.83
N ILE A 225 5.08 -2.91 -11.95
CA ILE A 225 5.25 -2.22 -13.24
C ILE A 225 6.29 -2.94 -14.07
N GLY A 226 7.38 -3.38 -13.46
CA GLY A 226 8.37 -4.28 -14.06
C GLY A 226 8.99 -3.72 -15.33
N LYS A 227 9.49 -2.47 -15.27
CA LYS A 227 10.22 -1.87 -16.38
C LYS A 227 11.48 -2.66 -16.69
N SER A 228 11.63 -3.08 -17.93
CA SER A 228 12.84 -3.70 -18.42
C SER A 228 13.32 -3.01 -19.71
N THR A 229 14.56 -2.59 -19.72
CA THR A 229 15.20 -2.04 -20.91
C THR A 229 16.05 -3.12 -21.56
N GLY A 230 15.85 -3.32 -22.83
CA GLY A 230 16.54 -4.36 -23.58
C GLY A 230 16.57 -4.06 -25.08
N VAL A 231 16.83 -5.10 -25.84
CA VAL A 231 16.93 -5.04 -27.30
C VAL A 231 15.97 -6.04 -27.92
N GLU A 232 15.16 -5.58 -28.84
CA GLU A 232 14.36 -6.43 -29.70
C GLU A 232 15.16 -6.73 -30.97
N VAL A 233 15.35 -8.01 -31.29
CA VAL A 233 16.19 -8.47 -32.40
C VAL A 233 15.39 -9.37 -33.32
N ASP A 234 15.50 -9.12 -34.63
CA ASP A 234 14.81 -9.86 -35.67
C ASP A 234 15.68 -11.03 -36.16
N PHE A 235 15.08 -12.22 -36.19
CA PHE A 235 15.71 -13.44 -36.66
C PHE A 235 14.98 -13.95 -37.89
N LYS A 236 15.73 -14.24 -38.93
CA LYS A 236 15.22 -14.88 -40.14
C LYS A 236 15.15 -16.40 -39.99
N ILE A 237 14.10 -16.99 -40.52
CA ILE A 237 13.93 -18.44 -40.58
C ILE A 237 14.47 -18.94 -41.90
N VAL A 238 15.29 -20.00 -41.86
CA VAL A 238 15.78 -20.67 -43.08
C VAL A 238 14.60 -21.15 -43.92
N GLY A 239 14.60 -20.78 -45.19
CA GLY A 239 13.49 -21.10 -46.07
C GLY A 239 12.32 -20.09 -46.05
N GLY A 240 12.46 -18.99 -45.34
CA GLY A 240 11.51 -17.86 -45.31
C GLY A 240 10.73 -17.69 -44.01
N GLY A 241 10.37 -16.46 -43.76
CA GLY A 241 9.76 -15.98 -42.51
C GLY A 241 10.76 -15.36 -41.57
N GLU A 242 10.25 -14.63 -40.61
CA GLU A 242 11.04 -13.97 -39.56
C GLU A 242 10.23 -13.86 -38.26
N PHE A 243 10.93 -13.69 -37.14
CA PHE A 243 10.33 -13.39 -35.86
C PHE A 243 11.29 -12.53 -35.06
N SER A 244 10.78 -11.85 -34.05
CA SER A 244 11.60 -11.04 -33.15
C SER A 244 11.69 -11.66 -31.77
N ILE A 245 12.80 -11.44 -31.09
CA ILE A 245 12.93 -11.72 -29.66
C ILE A 245 13.21 -10.42 -28.90
N PHE A 246 12.85 -10.39 -27.62
CA PHE A 246 13.30 -9.33 -26.72
C PHE A 246 14.25 -9.94 -25.68
N THR A 247 15.41 -9.29 -25.47
CA THR A 247 16.36 -9.70 -24.46
C THR A 247 16.94 -8.53 -23.67
N THR A 248 17.13 -8.70 -22.38
CA THR A 248 17.90 -7.80 -21.52
C THR A 248 19.39 -8.15 -21.47
N CYS A 249 19.77 -9.30 -22.06
CA CYS A 249 21.13 -9.87 -22.02
C CYS A 249 21.69 -10.03 -23.45
N ILE A 250 21.65 -8.94 -24.24
CA ILE A 250 22.13 -8.96 -25.64
C ILE A 250 23.61 -9.34 -25.75
N GLU A 251 24.40 -9.12 -24.71
CA GLU A 251 25.80 -9.51 -24.61
C GLU A 251 26.04 -11.01 -24.76
N THR A 252 25.00 -11.81 -24.54
CA THR A 252 25.09 -13.28 -24.65
C THR A 252 24.70 -13.82 -26.03
N ILE A 253 24.33 -12.99 -26.98
CA ILE A 253 23.73 -13.38 -28.27
C ILE A 253 24.61 -14.33 -29.11
N TYR A 254 25.92 -14.25 -28.98
CA TYR A 254 26.87 -15.18 -29.64
C TYR A 254 26.80 -16.60 -29.05
N GLY A 255 26.27 -16.76 -27.83
CA GLY A 255 26.13 -18.02 -27.13
C GLY A 255 24.80 -18.76 -27.37
N ILE A 256 23.96 -18.24 -28.27
CA ILE A 256 22.69 -18.90 -28.62
C ILE A 256 22.96 -20.27 -29.24
N THR A 257 22.34 -21.30 -28.68
CA THR A 257 22.43 -22.69 -29.23
C THR A 257 21.08 -23.25 -29.64
N PHE A 258 19.99 -22.66 -29.20
CA PHE A 258 18.63 -22.92 -29.68
C PHE A 258 17.74 -21.71 -29.40
N MET A 259 16.53 -21.75 -29.98
CA MET A 259 15.52 -20.70 -29.70
C MET A 259 14.18 -21.36 -29.46
N VAL A 260 13.32 -20.73 -28.67
CA VAL A 260 12.06 -21.30 -28.25
C VAL A 260 10.93 -20.35 -28.62
N LEU A 261 9.90 -20.89 -29.29
CA LEU A 261 8.69 -20.19 -29.70
C LEU A 261 7.50 -20.59 -28.81
N ALA A 262 6.53 -19.68 -28.69
CA ALA A 262 5.27 -19.97 -28.01
C ALA A 262 4.46 -21.00 -28.76
N PRO A 263 4.02 -22.11 -28.13
CA PRO A 263 3.25 -23.18 -28.82
C PRO A 263 1.93 -22.70 -29.43
N ASP A 264 1.30 -21.70 -28.80
CA ASP A 264 0.04 -21.09 -29.17
C ASP A 264 0.20 -19.86 -30.10
N GLY A 265 1.44 -19.53 -30.51
CA GLY A 265 1.77 -18.38 -31.33
C GLY A 265 1.49 -18.58 -32.83
N ASP A 266 1.21 -17.47 -33.53
CA ASP A 266 0.96 -17.48 -34.97
C ASP A 266 2.20 -17.87 -35.80
N ILE A 267 3.39 -17.65 -35.28
CA ILE A 267 4.66 -18.06 -35.89
C ILE A 267 4.66 -19.59 -36.06
N VAL A 268 4.33 -20.32 -35.01
CA VAL A 268 4.32 -21.78 -35.01
C VAL A 268 3.23 -22.30 -35.94
N LYS A 269 2.05 -21.71 -35.93
CA LYS A 269 0.97 -22.06 -36.88
C LYS A 269 1.41 -21.95 -38.35
N GLY A 270 2.16 -20.89 -38.67
CA GLY A 270 2.74 -20.66 -39.98
C GLY A 270 3.86 -21.63 -40.40
N LEU A 271 4.43 -22.39 -39.45
CA LEU A 271 5.49 -23.33 -39.68
C LEU A 271 5.04 -24.79 -39.74
N MET A 272 3.79 -25.08 -39.38
CA MET A 272 3.28 -26.46 -39.25
C MET A 272 3.39 -27.30 -40.55
N ASP A 273 3.26 -26.67 -41.70
CA ASP A 273 3.42 -27.34 -42.99
C ASP A 273 4.88 -27.64 -43.36
N ARG A 274 5.83 -27.13 -42.58
CA ARG A 274 7.28 -27.21 -42.88
C ARG A 274 8.04 -28.09 -41.88
N VAL A 275 7.46 -28.39 -40.73
CA VAL A 275 8.09 -29.25 -39.71
C VAL A 275 8.11 -30.70 -40.13
N GLU A 276 9.17 -31.43 -39.85
CA GLU A 276 9.30 -32.86 -40.15
C GLU A 276 8.54 -33.76 -39.17
N ASN A 277 8.07 -33.21 -38.02
CA ASN A 277 7.38 -33.91 -36.93
C ASN A 277 6.04 -33.28 -36.55
N PRO A 278 5.10 -33.01 -37.47
CA PRO A 278 3.90 -32.22 -37.18
C PRO A 278 2.99 -32.86 -36.13
N GLU A 279 2.89 -34.18 -36.06
CA GLU A 279 2.05 -34.88 -35.07
C GLU A 279 2.58 -34.69 -33.63
N GLU A 280 3.88 -34.79 -33.46
CA GLU A 280 4.55 -34.56 -32.17
C GLU A 280 4.37 -33.12 -31.71
N VAL A 281 4.56 -32.16 -32.61
CA VAL A 281 4.37 -30.72 -32.35
C VAL A 281 2.91 -30.42 -31.98
N GLN A 282 1.93 -30.93 -32.73
CA GLN A 282 0.52 -30.72 -32.45
C GLN A 282 0.12 -31.31 -31.08
N ALA A 283 0.60 -32.52 -30.76
CA ALA A 283 0.32 -33.14 -29.46
C ALA A 283 0.85 -32.29 -28.31
N TYR A 284 2.06 -31.72 -28.47
CA TYR A 284 2.64 -30.81 -27.47
C TYR A 284 1.85 -29.52 -27.32
N ILE A 285 1.38 -28.93 -28.44
CA ILE A 285 0.51 -27.74 -28.43
C ILE A 285 -0.77 -28.03 -27.65
N ASP A 286 -1.45 -29.15 -27.97
CA ASP A 286 -2.71 -29.56 -27.35
C ASP A 286 -2.57 -29.79 -25.82
N GLU A 287 -1.44 -30.34 -25.40
CA GLU A 287 -1.11 -30.51 -23.98
C GLU A 287 -0.86 -29.18 -23.30
N THR A 288 -0.10 -28.29 -23.95
CA THR A 288 0.23 -26.96 -23.41
C THR A 288 -1.01 -26.10 -23.23
N LEU A 289 -1.96 -26.13 -24.17
CA LEU A 289 -3.20 -25.36 -24.10
C LEU A 289 -4.11 -25.77 -22.92
N LYS A 290 -3.88 -26.92 -22.30
CA LYS A 290 -4.60 -27.33 -21.07
C LYS A 290 -4.02 -26.73 -19.81
N LYS A 291 -2.80 -26.16 -19.84
CA LYS A 291 -2.13 -25.53 -18.71
C LYS A 291 -2.50 -24.07 -18.63
N ASN A 292 -2.60 -23.53 -17.42
CA ASN A 292 -2.75 -22.07 -17.24
C ASN A 292 -1.37 -21.37 -17.32
N ASP A 293 -1.37 -20.05 -17.51
CA ASP A 293 -0.13 -19.27 -17.66
C ASP A 293 0.79 -19.33 -16.42
N LEU A 294 0.23 -19.48 -15.23
CA LEU A 294 1.01 -19.61 -13.99
C LEU A 294 1.73 -20.95 -13.94
N ASP A 295 1.03 -22.04 -14.30
CA ASP A 295 1.65 -23.36 -14.43
C ASP A 295 2.72 -23.40 -15.50
N ARG A 296 2.57 -22.62 -16.57
CA ARG A 296 3.54 -22.51 -17.66
C ARG A 296 4.78 -21.72 -17.27
N THR A 297 4.65 -20.68 -16.46
CA THR A 297 5.74 -19.74 -16.09
C THR A 297 6.34 -19.99 -14.71
N ASP A 298 5.94 -21.05 -14.01
CA ASP A 298 6.49 -21.39 -12.69
C ASP A 298 8.00 -21.63 -12.78
N LEU A 299 8.76 -20.79 -12.09
CA LEU A 299 10.23 -20.82 -12.05
C LEU A 299 10.80 -22.08 -11.41
N ASN A 300 10.00 -22.81 -10.63
CA ASN A 300 10.42 -24.03 -9.95
C ASN A 300 10.19 -25.29 -10.80
N LYS A 301 9.57 -25.17 -11.98
CA LYS A 301 9.35 -26.30 -12.90
C LYS A 301 10.49 -26.43 -13.89
N THR A 302 10.85 -27.65 -14.18
CA THR A 302 11.75 -27.99 -15.29
C THR A 302 11.10 -27.56 -16.60
N LYS A 303 11.83 -26.82 -17.45
CA LYS A 303 11.36 -26.41 -18.76
C LYS A 303 11.05 -27.65 -19.62
N SER A 304 9.85 -27.67 -20.22
CA SER A 304 9.48 -28.68 -21.22
C SER A 304 9.46 -28.07 -22.61
N GLY A 305 9.68 -28.88 -23.63
CA GLY A 305 9.62 -28.39 -25.00
C GLY A 305 9.64 -29.50 -26.03
N CYS A 306 9.31 -29.15 -27.26
CA CYS A 306 9.31 -30.03 -28.40
C CYS A 306 10.12 -29.42 -29.56
N PRO A 307 11.05 -30.13 -30.19
CA PRO A 307 11.78 -29.61 -31.33
C PRO A 307 10.88 -29.43 -32.54
N LEU A 308 11.08 -28.34 -33.27
CA LEU A 308 10.55 -28.14 -34.62
C LEU A 308 11.56 -28.70 -35.61
N LYS A 309 11.51 -30.02 -35.87
CA LYS A 309 12.50 -30.69 -36.72
C LYS A 309 12.54 -30.12 -38.11
N GLY A 310 13.76 -29.84 -38.60
CA GLY A 310 13.99 -29.27 -39.92
C GLY A 310 13.84 -27.72 -39.97
N ILE A 311 13.51 -27.07 -38.85
CA ILE A 311 13.32 -25.60 -38.81
C ILE A 311 14.48 -24.97 -38.03
N TYR A 312 15.11 -23.97 -38.65
CA TYR A 312 16.26 -23.24 -38.10
C TYR A 312 16.05 -21.73 -38.23
N ALA A 313 16.54 -20.99 -37.28
CA ALA A 313 16.71 -19.54 -37.38
C ALA A 313 18.16 -19.16 -37.66
N ILE A 314 18.39 -18.00 -38.24
CA ILE A 314 19.73 -17.49 -38.51
C ILE A 314 20.07 -16.45 -37.44
N ASN A 315 21.14 -16.69 -36.67
CA ASN A 315 21.65 -15.71 -35.72
C ASN A 315 22.27 -14.54 -36.50
N PRO A 316 21.71 -13.30 -36.34
CA PRO A 316 22.14 -12.15 -37.16
C PRO A 316 23.57 -11.70 -36.87
N VAL A 317 24.18 -12.04 -35.73
CA VAL A 317 25.54 -11.57 -35.40
C VAL A 317 26.64 -12.37 -36.11
N ASN A 318 26.40 -13.65 -36.42
CA ASN A 318 27.44 -14.54 -36.96
C ASN A 318 26.94 -15.45 -38.11
N GLY A 319 25.68 -15.32 -38.55
CA GLY A 319 25.08 -16.09 -39.63
C GLY A 319 24.89 -17.57 -39.36
N LYS A 320 25.10 -18.06 -38.13
CA LYS A 320 24.92 -19.47 -37.79
C LYS A 320 23.43 -19.84 -37.70
N GLU A 321 23.13 -21.04 -38.19
CA GLU A 321 21.80 -21.62 -38.04
C GLU A 321 21.65 -22.24 -36.64
N VAL A 322 20.53 -21.95 -35.98
CA VAL A 322 20.17 -22.45 -34.66
C VAL A 322 18.80 -23.16 -34.73
N PRO A 323 18.65 -24.33 -34.11
CA PRO A 323 17.38 -25.07 -34.14
C PRO A 323 16.30 -24.36 -33.35
N LEU A 324 15.05 -24.50 -33.85
CA LEU A 324 13.86 -23.97 -33.18
C LEU A 324 13.14 -25.07 -32.39
N PHE A 325 12.61 -24.67 -31.24
CA PHE A 325 11.77 -25.46 -30.35
C PHE A 325 10.47 -24.72 -30.07
N ILE A 326 9.46 -25.41 -29.61
CA ILE A 326 8.34 -24.82 -28.87
C ILE A 326 8.46 -25.22 -27.41
N GLY A 327 8.07 -24.31 -26.50
CA GLY A 327 8.17 -24.56 -25.07
C GLY A 327 6.99 -23.95 -24.32
N ASP A 328 6.46 -24.68 -23.33
CA ASP A 328 5.29 -24.26 -22.56
C ASP A 328 5.55 -23.02 -21.70
N PHE A 329 6.80 -22.71 -21.39
CA PHE A 329 7.24 -21.54 -20.65
C PHE A 329 7.32 -20.24 -21.48
N VAL A 330 7.09 -20.31 -22.80
CA VAL A 330 7.01 -19.15 -23.68
C VAL A 330 5.54 -18.87 -24.00
N LEU A 331 5.08 -17.66 -23.69
CA LEU A 331 3.70 -17.23 -23.89
C LEU A 331 3.57 -16.39 -25.17
N ALA A 332 2.60 -16.68 -26.03
CA ALA A 332 2.28 -15.87 -27.18
C ALA A 332 1.75 -14.46 -26.79
N SER A 333 1.15 -14.36 -25.61
CA SER A 333 0.61 -13.12 -25.04
C SER A 333 1.67 -12.22 -24.36
N TYR A 334 2.92 -12.68 -24.26
CA TYR A 334 3.99 -11.95 -23.58
C TYR A 334 5.19 -11.70 -24.49
N GLY A 335 5.57 -10.42 -24.59
CA GLY A 335 6.70 -10.02 -25.42
C GLY A 335 6.47 -10.29 -26.91
N THR A 336 7.40 -10.99 -27.51
CA THR A 336 7.38 -11.35 -28.95
C THR A 336 6.89 -12.78 -29.21
N GLY A 337 6.55 -13.53 -28.16
CA GLY A 337 6.23 -14.95 -28.27
C GLY A 337 7.42 -15.84 -28.66
N ALA A 338 8.65 -15.33 -28.54
CA ALA A 338 9.88 -16.04 -28.85
C ALA A 338 11.01 -15.63 -27.90
N VAL A 339 11.89 -16.55 -27.55
CA VAL A 339 13.06 -16.29 -26.71
C VAL A 339 14.30 -16.95 -27.27
N MET A 340 15.47 -16.30 -27.11
CA MET A 340 16.76 -16.94 -27.32
C MET A 340 17.17 -17.75 -26.11
N ALA A 341 17.84 -18.84 -26.30
CA ALA A 341 18.36 -19.68 -25.26
C ALA A 341 19.90 -19.72 -25.27
N VAL A 342 20.50 -19.45 -24.12
CA VAL A 342 21.96 -19.39 -23.92
C VAL A 342 22.33 -20.27 -22.73
N PRO A 343 22.50 -21.58 -22.93
CA PRO A 343 22.70 -22.56 -21.84
C PRO A 343 23.86 -22.27 -20.89
N THR A 344 24.88 -21.60 -21.37
CA THR A 344 26.06 -21.27 -20.54
C THR A 344 25.86 -20.09 -19.62
N HIS A 345 24.76 -19.33 -19.79
CA HIS A 345 24.48 -18.08 -19.03
C HIS A 345 23.05 -17.99 -18.48
N ASP A 346 22.24 -19.05 -18.64
CA ASP A 346 20.94 -19.24 -17.98
C ASP A 346 20.85 -20.70 -17.52
N GLN A 347 20.65 -20.92 -16.22
CA GLN A 347 20.65 -22.27 -15.64
C GLN A 347 19.53 -23.15 -16.18
N ARG A 348 18.35 -22.56 -16.45
CA ARG A 348 17.22 -23.33 -16.98
C ARG A 348 17.42 -23.71 -18.46
N ASP A 349 18.10 -22.87 -19.23
CA ASP A 349 18.52 -23.20 -20.59
C ASP A 349 19.61 -24.30 -20.58
N PHE A 350 20.50 -24.28 -19.57
CA PHE A 350 21.52 -25.31 -19.36
C PHE A 350 20.87 -26.67 -19.14
N GLU A 351 19.94 -26.77 -18.20
CA GLU A 351 19.22 -27.99 -17.90
C GLU A 351 18.44 -28.54 -19.11
N TYR A 352 17.81 -27.62 -19.85
CA TYR A 352 17.10 -27.93 -21.10
C TYR A 352 18.07 -28.48 -22.17
N ALA A 353 19.20 -27.81 -22.35
CA ALA A 353 20.24 -28.24 -23.30
C ALA A 353 20.82 -29.60 -22.94
N GLU A 354 20.99 -29.88 -21.67
CA GLU A 354 21.48 -31.18 -21.18
C GLU A 354 20.52 -32.31 -21.53
N VAL A 355 19.21 -32.11 -21.30
CA VAL A 355 18.16 -33.08 -21.64
C VAL A 355 18.08 -33.36 -23.14
N HIS A 356 18.26 -32.33 -23.96
CA HIS A 356 18.15 -32.44 -25.43
C HIS A 356 19.48 -32.64 -26.17
N GLY A 357 20.59 -32.75 -25.43
CA GLY A 357 21.92 -32.95 -26.02
C GLY A 357 22.40 -31.78 -26.89
N LEU A 358 22.01 -30.55 -26.54
CA LEU A 358 22.34 -29.31 -27.27
C LEU A 358 23.74 -28.79 -26.88
N PRO A 359 24.45 -28.11 -27.81
CA PRO A 359 25.79 -27.62 -27.53
C PRO A 359 25.79 -26.49 -26.47
N LEU A 360 26.92 -26.34 -25.78
CA LEU A 360 27.23 -25.29 -24.85
C LEU A 360 28.27 -24.35 -25.46
N ILE A 361 27.95 -23.09 -25.61
CA ILE A 361 28.87 -22.04 -26.14
C ILE A 361 29.03 -20.97 -25.06
N GLN A 362 30.15 -21.00 -24.37
CA GLN A 362 30.50 -20.00 -23.37
C GLN A 362 30.89 -18.69 -24.05
N VAL A 363 30.27 -17.56 -23.62
CA VAL A 363 30.56 -16.23 -24.17
C VAL A 363 30.95 -15.18 -23.13
N ILE A 364 30.83 -15.51 -21.85
CA ILE A 364 31.26 -14.65 -20.74
C ILE A 364 32.15 -15.45 -19.79
N THR A 365 33.24 -14.84 -19.35
CA THR A 365 34.19 -15.41 -18.37
C THR A 365 34.73 -14.29 -17.46
N ASN A 366 35.40 -14.66 -16.38
CA ASN A 366 36.17 -13.71 -15.59
C ASN A 366 37.46 -13.28 -16.36
N THR A 367 38.17 -12.29 -15.86
CA THR A 367 39.40 -11.75 -16.50
C THR A 367 40.54 -12.81 -16.57
N GLU A 368 40.47 -13.86 -15.77
CA GLU A 368 41.45 -14.95 -15.71
C GLU A 368 41.10 -16.10 -16.65
N GLY A 369 39.90 -16.10 -17.24
CA GLY A 369 39.44 -17.17 -18.14
C GLY A 369 39.21 -18.53 -17.46
N THR A 370 38.91 -18.53 -16.15
CA THR A 370 38.85 -19.74 -15.32
C THR A 370 37.44 -20.26 -15.04
N VAL A 371 36.41 -19.57 -15.56
CA VAL A 371 35.00 -19.98 -15.35
C VAL A 371 34.70 -21.27 -16.12
N ASP A 372 34.23 -22.29 -15.39
CA ASP A 372 33.82 -23.57 -15.97
C ASP A 372 32.28 -23.64 -16.04
N VAL A 373 31.73 -23.66 -17.25
CA VAL A 373 30.31 -23.77 -17.55
C VAL A 373 29.86 -25.18 -17.94
N THR A 374 30.69 -26.21 -17.69
CA THR A 374 30.36 -27.58 -18.09
C THR A 374 29.39 -28.28 -17.14
N LYS A 375 29.18 -27.75 -15.94
CA LYS A 375 28.34 -28.34 -14.88
C LYS A 375 27.15 -27.46 -14.46
N HIS A 376 27.25 -26.17 -14.67
CA HIS A 376 26.20 -25.19 -14.37
C HIS A 376 26.42 -23.91 -15.20
N ALA A 377 25.37 -23.13 -15.37
CA ALA A 377 25.47 -21.85 -16.05
C ALA A 377 26.22 -20.83 -15.19
N PHE A 378 26.91 -19.89 -15.85
CA PHE A 378 27.47 -18.70 -15.24
C PHE A 378 26.49 -17.54 -15.45
N GLU A 379 25.63 -17.31 -14.46
CA GLU A 379 24.45 -16.48 -14.61
C GLU A 379 24.71 -14.96 -14.45
N LYS A 380 23.75 -14.15 -14.87
CA LYS A 380 23.82 -12.69 -14.83
C LYS A 380 24.17 -12.13 -13.46
N THR A 381 23.68 -12.72 -12.39
CA THR A 381 24.01 -12.36 -11.00
C THR A 381 25.48 -12.60 -10.62
N GLU A 382 26.14 -13.46 -11.37
CA GLU A 382 27.54 -13.83 -11.15
C GLU A 382 28.50 -13.00 -12.00
N TYR A 383 28.09 -12.50 -13.15
CA TYR A 383 28.99 -11.76 -14.06
C TYR A 383 28.73 -10.26 -14.14
N LEU A 384 27.50 -9.80 -13.99
CA LEU A 384 27.15 -8.39 -14.18
C LEU A 384 27.77 -7.51 -13.07
N GLY A 385 28.46 -6.43 -13.48
CA GLY A 385 29.13 -5.50 -12.57
C GLY A 385 30.38 -6.03 -11.88
N LYS A 386 30.91 -7.19 -12.32
CA LYS A 386 32.08 -7.83 -11.72
C LYS A 386 33.34 -7.80 -12.61
N GLY A 387 33.35 -6.96 -13.63
CA GLY A 387 34.47 -6.81 -14.54
C GLY A 387 34.72 -8.03 -15.45
N CYS A 388 33.72 -8.90 -15.60
CA CYS A 388 33.78 -10.03 -16.51
C CYS A 388 33.89 -9.58 -17.97
N ILE A 389 34.43 -10.42 -18.82
CA ILE A 389 34.74 -10.14 -20.21
C ILE A 389 34.11 -11.14 -21.17
N LEU A 390 33.90 -10.74 -22.41
CA LEU A 390 33.41 -11.59 -23.46
C LEU A 390 34.52 -12.49 -24.02
N MET A 391 34.10 -13.71 -24.44
CA MET A 391 34.89 -14.67 -25.22
C MET A 391 33.99 -15.28 -26.30
N ASN A 392 34.55 -15.94 -27.31
CA ASN A 392 33.79 -16.56 -28.41
C ASN A 392 32.75 -15.62 -29.07
N SER A 393 33.02 -14.32 -29.05
CA SER A 393 32.10 -13.26 -29.50
C SER A 393 32.75 -12.36 -30.53
N GLU A 394 33.62 -12.91 -31.39
CA GLU A 394 34.30 -12.26 -32.50
C GLU A 394 35.06 -10.98 -32.08
N GLU A 395 34.75 -9.82 -32.69
CA GLU A 395 35.39 -8.53 -32.38
C GLU A 395 35.14 -8.02 -30.95
N PHE A 396 34.19 -8.60 -30.22
CA PHE A 396 33.85 -8.21 -28.86
C PHE A 396 34.62 -8.99 -27.79
N ASN A 397 35.47 -9.94 -28.22
CA ASN A 397 36.31 -10.71 -27.29
C ASN A 397 37.21 -9.81 -26.44
N GLY A 398 37.24 -10.01 -25.13
CA GLY A 398 38.02 -9.23 -24.18
C GLY A 398 37.39 -7.91 -23.75
N MET A 399 36.26 -7.49 -24.32
CA MET A 399 35.49 -6.35 -23.84
C MET A 399 34.80 -6.68 -22.54
N THR A 400 34.64 -5.70 -21.65
CA THR A 400 33.78 -5.86 -20.47
C THR A 400 32.34 -6.15 -20.90
N VAL A 401 31.59 -6.83 -20.06
CA VAL A 401 30.18 -7.17 -20.33
C VAL A 401 29.36 -5.90 -20.63
N GLU A 402 29.58 -4.84 -19.87
CA GLU A 402 28.85 -3.57 -20.00
C GLU A 402 29.17 -2.85 -21.33
N ASP A 403 30.44 -2.83 -21.72
CA ASP A 403 30.85 -2.20 -22.99
C ASP A 403 30.45 -3.04 -24.21
N ALA A 404 30.56 -4.36 -24.10
CA ALA A 404 30.11 -5.28 -25.13
C ALA A 404 28.59 -5.20 -25.36
N LYS A 405 27.82 -5.06 -24.32
CA LYS A 405 26.35 -4.87 -24.42
C LYS A 405 26.02 -3.66 -25.28
N LYS A 406 26.66 -2.52 -25.04
CA LYS A 406 26.44 -1.30 -25.83
C LYS A 406 26.91 -1.48 -27.28
N ALA A 407 28.10 -2.09 -27.48
CA ALA A 407 28.70 -2.26 -28.79
C ALA A 407 27.92 -3.26 -29.66
N ILE A 408 27.46 -4.37 -29.10
CA ILE A 408 26.62 -5.36 -29.79
C ILE A 408 25.26 -4.75 -30.14
N THR A 409 24.64 -4.03 -29.21
CA THR A 409 23.38 -3.32 -29.47
C THR A 409 23.55 -2.38 -30.66
N LYS A 410 24.59 -1.55 -30.61
CA LYS A 410 24.89 -0.61 -31.71
C LYS A 410 25.08 -1.32 -33.06
N LYS A 411 25.88 -2.42 -33.06
CA LYS A 411 26.11 -3.19 -34.31
C LYS A 411 24.79 -3.69 -34.90
N LEU A 412 23.94 -4.29 -34.10
CA LEU A 412 22.66 -4.88 -34.56
C LEU A 412 21.67 -3.78 -35.00
N VAL A 413 21.65 -2.63 -34.35
CA VAL A 413 20.81 -1.49 -34.74
C VAL A 413 21.34 -0.92 -36.08
N ASP A 414 22.65 -0.73 -36.24
CA ASP A 414 23.27 -0.26 -37.48
C ASP A 414 23.03 -1.23 -38.65
N MET A 415 22.91 -2.53 -38.39
CA MET A 415 22.51 -3.56 -39.36
C MET A 415 21.01 -3.51 -39.72
N GLY A 416 20.18 -2.78 -39.01
CA GLY A 416 18.75 -2.67 -39.20
C GLY A 416 17.96 -3.90 -38.77
N VAL A 417 18.56 -4.77 -37.91
CA VAL A 417 17.94 -6.01 -37.40
C VAL A 417 17.60 -5.94 -35.93
N ALA A 418 17.83 -4.80 -35.28
CA ALA A 418 17.49 -4.63 -33.86
C ALA A 418 17.08 -3.20 -33.55
N ARG A 419 16.39 -3.07 -32.42
CA ARG A 419 15.95 -1.79 -31.84
C ARG A 419 15.98 -1.85 -30.32
N GLU A 420 16.42 -0.79 -29.69
CA GLU A 420 16.29 -0.64 -28.26
C GLU A 420 14.80 -0.53 -27.90
N LYS A 421 14.39 -1.22 -26.85
CA LYS A 421 12.99 -1.26 -26.44
C LYS A 421 12.87 -1.30 -24.92
N VAL A 422 11.87 -0.58 -24.43
CA VAL A 422 11.42 -0.67 -23.05
C VAL A 422 10.15 -1.50 -23.02
N ASN A 423 10.15 -2.53 -22.21
CA ASN A 423 8.99 -3.36 -21.94
C ASN A 423 8.58 -3.23 -20.47
N TYR A 424 7.31 -3.52 -20.21
CA TYR A 424 6.74 -3.54 -18.87
C TYR A 424 6.06 -4.88 -18.63
N HIS A 425 6.12 -5.40 -17.39
CA HIS A 425 5.26 -6.51 -16.95
C HIS A 425 3.82 -6.06 -16.71
N PHE A 426 3.65 -4.78 -16.45
CA PHE A 426 2.42 -4.06 -16.23
C PHE A 426 1.48 -4.20 -17.43
N ARG A 427 0.31 -4.82 -17.23
CA ARG A 427 -0.66 -5.10 -18.29
C ARG A 427 -1.91 -4.26 -18.10
N GLU A 428 -2.85 -4.36 -19.06
CA GLU A 428 -4.15 -3.71 -18.98
C GLU A 428 -4.85 -4.06 -17.66
N TRP A 429 -5.47 -3.07 -17.06
CA TRP A 429 -6.37 -3.29 -15.95
C TRP A 429 -7.70 -3.84 -16.47
N ILE A 430 -7.98 -5.12 -16.18
CA ILE A 430 -9.24 -5.78 -16.51
C ILE A 430 -10.34 -5.14 -15.66
N PHE A 431 -11.26 -4.41 -16.31
CA PHE A 431 -12.11 -3.47 -15.59
C PHE A 431 -13.57 -3.95 -15.46
N ALA A 432 -14.14 -4.65 -16.42
CA ALA A 432 -15.52 -5.11 -16.32
C ALA A 432 -15.69 -6.33 -15.40
N ARG A 433 -16.84 -6.39 -14.71
CA ARG A 433 -17.26 -7.49 -13.84
C ARG A 433 -18.65 -7.98 -14.21
N GLN A 434 -18.84 -9.29 -14.18
CA GLN A 434 -20.14 -9.96 -14.37
C GLN A 434 -20.87 -10.01 -13.03
N ARG A 435 -21.13 -8.82 -12.45
CA ARG A 435 -21.75 -8.62 -11.14
C ARG A 435 -22.92 -7.65 -11.23
N TYR A 436 -23.84 -7.78 -10.27
CA TYR A 436 -24.92 -6.82 -10.10
C TYR A 436 -24.48 -5.58 -9.31
N TRP A 437 -23.89 -5.80 -8.13
CA TRP A 437 -23.57 -4.73 -7.19
C TRP A 437 -22.25 -4.04 -7.52
N GLY A 438 -22.31 -3.16 -8.47
CA GLY A 438 -21.22 -2.35 -8.98
C GLY A 438 -21.75 -1.22 -9.86
N GLU A 439 -20.91 -0.29 -10.25
CA GLU A 439 -21.29 0.82 -11.13
C GLU A 439 -21.61 0.28 -12.54
N PRO A 440 -22.81 0.53 -13.09
CA PRO A 440 -23.06 0.24 -14.48
C PRO A 440 -22.13 1.00 -15.42
N VAL A 441 -21.60 0.34 -16.45
CA VAL A 441 -20.85 1.01 -17.52
C VAL A 441 -21.84 1.82 -18.36
N PRO A 442 -21.69 3.16 -18.49
CA PRO A 442 -22.72 4.02 -19.06
C PRO A 442 -22.66 4.09 -20.59
N CYS A 443 -22.75 2.94 -21.25
CA CYS A 443 -22.73 2.85 -22.72
C CYS A 443 -23.81 1.91 -23.25
N ILE A 444 -24.04 2.03 -24.54
CA ILE A 444 -24.91 1.16 -25.32
C ILE A 444 -24.17 0.59 -26.52
N TYR A 445 -24.62 -0.58 -26.95
CA TYR A 445 -24.27 -1.21 -28.23
C TYR A 445 -25.37 -0.92 -29.22
N LYS A 446 -25.06 -0.23 -30.33
CA LYS A 446 -25.99 0.02 -31.41
C LYS A 446 -26.20 -1.24 -32.29
N GLU A 447 -27.19 -1.20 -33.15
CA GLU A 447 -27.49 -2.33 -34.06
C GLU A 447 -26.31 -2.72 -34.96
N ASP A 448 -25.44 -1.78 -35.31
CA ASP A 448 -24.21 -2.01 -36.07
C ASP A 448 -23.04 -2.55 -35.23
N GLY A 449 -23.26 -2.80 -33.93
CA GLY A 449 -22.25 -3.27 -33.00
C GLY A 449 -21.32 -2.18 -32.46
N SER A 450 -21.46 -0.93 -32.90
CA SER A 450 -20.65 0.18 -32.40
C SER A 450 -21.07 0.58 -30.98
N ILE A 451 -20.08 1.01 -30.19
CA ILE A 451 -20.29 1.46 -28.81
C ILE A 451 -20.53 2.96 -28.78
N GLN A 452 -21.53 3.38 -28.00
CA GLN A 452 -21.78 4.77 -27.72
C GLN A 452 -22.00 4.99 -26.24
N PHE A 453 -21.19 5.87 -25.64
CA PHE A 453 -21.41 6.35 -24.28
C PHE A 453 -22.59 7.30 -24.23
N LEU A 454 -23.33 7.25 -23.13
CA LEU A 454 -24.48 8.11 -22.91
C LEU A 454 -24.05 9.56 -22.67
N ASP A 455 -24.97 10.48 -22.94
CA ASP A 455 -24.78 11.90 -22.64
C ASP A 455 -24.61 12.12 -21.13
N ASP A 456 -23.83 13.12 -20.73
CA ASP A 456 -23.58 13.44 -19.32
C ASP A 456 -24.88 13.75 -18.56
N SER A 457 -25.91 14.30 -19.24
CA SER A 457 -27.24 14.56 -18.68
C SER A 457 -28.04 13.30 -18.34
N GLU A 458 -27.64 12.13 -18.87
CA GLU A 458 -28.28 10.85 -18.59
C GLU A 458 -27.61 10.09 -17.45
N LEU A 459 -26.51 10.61 -16.89
CA LEU A 459 -25.84 10.04 -15.74
C LEU A 459 -26.48 10.50 -14.42
N PRO A 460 -26.57 9.64 -13.42
CA PRO A 460 -26.09 8.25 -13.38
C PRO A 460 -26.99 7.27 -14.10
N VAL A 461 -26.39 6.24 -14.70
CA VAL A 461 -27.11 5.03 -15.08
C VAL A 461 -27.31 4.21 -13.81
N VAL A 462 -28.54 4.10 -13.33
CA VAL A 462 -28.87 3.47 -12.05
C VAL A 462 -29.14 1.98 -12.23
N LEU A 463 -28.75 1.17 -11.25
CA LEU A 463 -29.03 -0.27 -11.22
C LEU A 463 -30.53 -0.54 -11.13
N PRO A 464 -31.07 -1.42 -11.96
CA PRO A 464 -32.48 -1.83 -11.87
C PRO A 464 -32.67 -2.83 -10.73
N GLU A 465 -33.89 -2.92 -10.21
CA GLU A 465 -34.29 -4.05 -9.37
C GLU A 465 -34.41 -5.34 -10.20
N LEU A 466 -33.98 -6.47 -9.63
CA LEU A 466 -34.06 -7.80 -10.28
C LEU A 466 -34.86 -8.75 -9.41
N GLU A 467 -35.53 -9.71 -10.04
CA GLU A 467 -36.13 -10.86 -9.35
C GLU A 467 -35.07 -11.90 -8.94
N ASP A 468 -34.00 -12.01 -9.76
CA ASP A 468 -32.85 -12.89 -9.50
C ASP A 468 -31.55 -12.13 -9.72
N TYR A 469 -30.77 -12.01 -8.64
CA TYR A 469 -29.46 -11.34 -8.63
C TYR A 469 -28.29 -12.24 -9.00
N LYS A 470 -28.57 -13.52 -9.34
CA LYS A 470 -27.54 -14.47 -9.74
C LYS A 470 -27.30 -14.44 -11.25
N GLY A 471 -26.05 -14.43 -11.65
CA GLY A 471 -25.67 -14.68 -13.04
C GLY A 471 -25.83 -16.17 -13.40
N HIS A 472 -26.21 -16.45 -14.62
CA HIS A 472 -26.40 -17.80 -15.15
C HIS A 472 -25.51 -18.06 -16.38
N GLY A 473 -24.84 -19.22 -16.40
CA GLY A 473 -24.06 -19.65 -17.58
C GLY A 473 -22.88 -18.72 -17.93
N GLY A 474 -22.31 -17.99 -16.95
CA GLY A 474 -21.25 -17.03 -17.18
C GLY A 474 -21.72 -15.66 -17.68
N GLN A 475 -23.02 -15.42 -17.70
CA GLN A 475 -23.61 -14.12 -18.03
C GLN A 475 -23.77 -13.26 -16.78
N ALA A 476 -23.65 -11.93 -16.95
CA ALA A 476 -23.87 -10.98 -15.87
C ALA A 476 -25.34 -11.00 -15.39
N PRO A 477 -25.60 -10.77 -14.09
CA PRO A 477 -26.98 -10.69 -13.59
C PRO A 477 -27.86 -9.65 -14.28
N LEU A 478 -27.29 -8.54 -14.74
CA LEU A 478 -28.00 -7.49 -15.47
C LEU A 478 -28.56 -7.95 -16.85
N GLU A 479 -28.12 -9.08 -17.37
CA GLU A 479 -28.73 -9.71 -18.54
C GLU A 479 -30.20 -10.08 -18.28
N ASN A 480 -30.56 -10.32 -17.01
CA ASN A 480 -31.95 -10.63 -16.63
C ASN A 480 -32.86 -9.38 -16.64
N ALA A 481 -32.30 -8.18 -16.66
CA ALA A 481 -33.04 -6.91 -16.67
C ALA A 481 -33.46 -6.50 -18.13
N THR A 482 -34.30 -7.25 -18.75
CA THR A 482 -34.62 -7.13 -20.19
C THR A 482 -35.15 -5.75 -20.59
N GLU A 483 -36.02 -5.13 -19.79
CA GLU A 483 -36.54 -3.78 -20.03
C GLU A 483 -35.46 -2.72 -19.85
N TRP A 484 -34.67 -2.80 -18.75
CA TRP A 484 -33.57 -1.87 -18.50
C TRP A 484 -32.47 -1.99 -19.57
N LYS A 485 -32.18 -3.18 -20.01
CA LYS A 485 -31.18 -3.46 -21.04
C LYS A 485 -31.55 -2.82 -22.39
N HIS A 486 -32.82 -2.75 -22.73
CA HIS A 486 -33.30 -2.11 -23.96
C HIS A 486 -33.18 -0.58 -23.82
N TYR A 487 -32.54 0.06 -24.80
CA TYR A 487 -32.40 1.51 -24.85
C TYR A 487 -33.01 2.06 -26.15
N ASP A 488 -33.98 2.96 -26.02
CA ASP A 488 -34.61 3.69 -27.13
C ASP A 488 -34.98 5.08 -26.66
N LYS A 489 -34.05 6.05 -26.81
CA LYS A 489 -34.23 7.47 -26.43
C LYS A 489 -33.54 8.39 -27.41
N ASN A 490 -34.14 9.53 -27.69
CA ASN A 490 -33.56 10.63 -28.48
C ASN A 490 -33.12 10.19 -29.90
N GLY A 491 -33.83 9.21 -30.49
CA GLY A 491 -33.48 8.65 -31.79
C GLY A 491 -32.31 7.67 -31.79
N LEU A 492 -31.77 7.37 -30.62
CA LEU A 492 -30.69 6.40 -30.42
C LEU A 492 -31.28 5.10 -29.86
N LYS A 493 -31.03 3.99 -30.58
CA LYS A 493 -31.48 2.66 -30.19
C LYS A 493 -30.32 1.72 -29.96
N GLY A 494 -30.44 0.85 -28.98
CA GLY A 494 -29.41 -0.14 -28.70
C GLY A 494 -29.66 -0.95 -27.45
N THR A 495 -28.61 -1.60 -27.00
CA THR A 495 -28.62 -2.46 -25.82
C THR A 495 -27.60 -1.92 -24.82
N ARG A 496 -28.00 -1.72 -23.56
CA ARG A 496 -27.06 -1.30 -22.50
C ARG A 496 -26.02 -2.37 -22.23
N GLU A 497 -24.83 -1.90 -21.84
CA GLU A 497 -23.81 -2.77 -21.23
C GLU A 497 -24.35 -3.40 -19.95
N THR A 498 -24.12 -4.69 -19.76
CA THR A 498 -24.61 -5.45 -18.62
C THR A 498 -23.53 -5.84 -17.62
N SER A 499 -22.27 -5.60 -17.91
CA SER A 499 -21.20 -5.69 -16.93
C SER A 499 -21.12 -4.42 -16.07
N THR A 500 -20.56 -4.56 -14.89
CA THR A 500 -20.34 -3.45 -13.96
C THR A 500 -18.85 -3.19 -13.79
N MET A 501 -18.49 -2.06 -13.18
CA MET A 501 -17.11 -1.71 -12.85
C MET A 501 -16.65 -2.51 -11.62
N PRO A 502 -15.32 -2.65 -11.38
CA PRO A 502 -14.81 -3.27 -10.18
C PRO A 502 -15.06 -2.37 -8.97
N GLY A 503 -15.09 -2.93 -7.77
CA GLY A 503 -15.21 -2.16 -6.52
C GLY A 503 -14.13 -1.08 -6.37
N SER A 504 -12.95 -1.31 -6.95
CA SER A 504 -11.84 -0.36 -6.97
C SER A 504 -12.05 0.87 -7.86
N ALA A 505 -13.08 0.94 -8.68
CA ALA A 505 -13.37 2.10 -9.51
C ALA A 505 -13.71 3.34 -8.66
N GLY A 506 -14.64 3.21 -7.75
CA GLY A 506 -15.03 4.30 -6.83
C GLY A 506 -13.90 4.72 -5.91
N SER A 507 -13.14 3.77 -5.37
CA SER A 507 -12.01 4.04 -4.48
C SER A 507 -10.81 4.69 -5.18
N SER A 508 -10.76 4.67 -6.51
CA SER A 508 -9.67 5.29 -7.27
C SER A 508 -9.72 6.83 -7.31
N TRP A 509 -10.80 7.45 -6.89
CA TRP A 509 -10.94 8.91 -6.93
C TRP A 509 -11.70 9.52 -5.74
N TYR A 510 -12.18 8.73 -4.78
CA TYR A 510 -13.04 9.14 -3.68
C TYR A 510 -12.47 10.26 -2.81
N TYR A 511 -11.16 10.33 -2.66
CA TYR A 511 -10.45 11.38 -1.93
C TYR A 511 -10.68 12.78 -2.50
N MET A 512 -10.98 12.91 -3.77
CA MET A 512 -11.40 14.19 -4.38
C MET A 512 -12.84 14.51 -4.03
N ARG A 513 -13.71 13.50 -4.04
CA ARG A 513 -15.15 13.70 -3.76
C ARG A 513 -15.43 14.13 -2.33
N TYR A 514 -14.65 13.66 -1.37
CA TYR A 514 -14.75 14.11 0.01
C TYR A 514 -14.63 15.63 0.18
N ILE A 515 -13.86 16.28 -0.66
CA ILE A 515 -13.66 17.73 -0.59
C ILE A 515 -14.97 18.47 -0.90
N ASP A 516 -15.76 17.93 -1.84
CA ASP A 516 -16.99 18.57 -2.35
C ASP A 516 -18.07 17.53 -2.68
N PRO A 517 -18.61 16.81 -1.67
CA PRO A 517 -19.43 15.62 -1.88
C PRO A 517 -20.82 15.89 -2.45
N ASP A 518 -21.33 17.11 -2.30
CA ASP A 518 -22.68 17.48 -2.72
C ASP A 518 -22.74 18.22 -4.07
N ASN A 519 -21.58 18.34 -4.75
CA ASN A 519 -21.52 19.00 -6.05
C ASN A 519 -22.22 18.14 -7.12
N ASP A 520 -23.26 18.70 -7.76
CA ASP A 520 -24.03 18.05 -8.81
C ASP A 520 -23.61 18.45 -10.24
N LYS A 521 -22.73 19.46 -10.36
CA LYS A 521 -22.27 20.02 -11.64
C LYS A 521 -20.94 19.44 -12.10
N GLU A 522 -20.07 19.12 -11.17
CA GLU A 522 -18.76 18.53 -11.41
C GLU A 522 -18.39 17.54 -10.28
N PHE A 523 -17.44 16.67 -10.52
CA PHE A 523 -17.04 15.64 -9.53
C PHE A 523 -16.46 16.22 -8.26
N ALA A 524 -15.84 17.40 -8.35
CA ALA A 524 -15.44 18.28 -7.25
C ALA A 524 -15.07 19.66 -7.81
N ASN A 525 -15.30 20.70 -7.03
CA ASN A 525 -14.97 22.06 -7.43
C ASN A 525 -13.46 22.25 -7.62
N GLN A 526 -13.04 22.84 -8.74
CA GLN A 526 -11.64 22.94 -9.13
C GLN A 526 -10.80 23.87 -8.22
N GLU A 527 -11.40 24.94 -7.65
CA GLU A 527 -10.69 25.79 -6.68
C GLU A 527 -10.43 25.05 -5.36
N LEU A 528 -11.44 24.29 -4.90
CA LEU A 528 -11.29 23.46 -3.71
C LEU A 528 -10.21 22.38 -3.90
N LEU A 529 -10.17 21.72 -5.06
CA LEU A 529 -9.14 20.74 -5.36
C LEU A 529 -7.74 21.37 -5.34
N LYS A 530 -7.56 22.55 -5.93
CA LYS A 530 -6.27 23.27 -5.91
C LYS A 530 -5.78 23.58 -4.50
N HIS A 531 -6.68 23.85 -3.57
CA HIS A 531 -6.33 24.13 -2.19
C HIS A 531 -6.07 22.86 -1.38
N TRP A 532 -6.95 21.85 -1.49
CA TRP A 532 -6.93 20.68 -0.62
C TRP A 532 -6.05 19.54 -1.07
N MET A 533 -5.81 19.36 -2.38
CA MET A 533 -4.95 18.31 -2.89
C MET A 533 -3.46 18.72 -2.84
N PRO A 534 -2.52 17.79 -2.64
CA PRO A 534 -2.74 16.35 -2.36
C PRO A 534 -3.22 16.09 -0.94
N VAL A 535 -3.65 14.84 -0.67
CA VAL A 535 -3.85 14.35 0.70
C VAL A 535 -2.51 14.39 1.44
N ASP A 536 -2.48 15.02 2.62
CA ASP A 536 -1.23 15.22 3.37
C ASP A 536 -0.77 13.96 4.11
N LEU A 537 -1.70 13.23 4.72
CA LEU A 537 -1.46 11.96 5.40
C LEU A 537 -2.51 10.94 5.00
N TYR A 538 -2.06 9.79 4.53
CA TYR A 538 -2.89 8.66 4.15
C TYR A 538 -2.48 7.41 4.93
N VAL A 539 -3.43 6.82 5.67
CA VAL A 539 -3.16 5.64 6.51
C VAL A 539 -4.01 4.46 6.05
N GLY A 540 -3.39 3.31 5.88
CA GLY A 540 -4.08 2.08 5.49
C GLY A 540 -3.14 0.90 5.27
N GLY A 541 -3.71 -0.28 5.00
CA GLY A 541 -2.98 -1.53 4.93
C GLY A 541 -2.02 -1.67 3.75
N PRO A 542 -0.92 -2.40 3.90
CA PRO A 542 0.07 -2.62 2.83
C PRO A 542 -0.44 -3.51 1.70
N GLU A 543 -1.52 -4.27 1.91
CA GLU A 543 -2.16 -5.14 0.91
C GLU A 543 -2.69 -4.37 -0.30
N HIS A 544 -2.85 -3.06 -0.20
CA HIS A 544 -3.36 -2.21 -1.26
C HIS A 544 -2.29 -1.69 -2.23
N ALA A 545 -1.02 -2.10 -2.08
CA ALA A 545 0.12 -1.58 -2.83
C ALA A 545 -0.05 -1.67 -4.35
N VAL A 546 -0.50 -2.80 -4.88
CA VAL A 546 -0.68 -3.05 -6.32
C VAL A 546 -2.13 -2.92 -6.80
N GLY A 547 -3.08 -2.83 -5.87
CA GLY A 547 -4.50 -2.59 -6.12
C GLY A 547 -4.86 -1.12 -6.00
N HIS A 548 -5.59 -0.79 -4.93
CA HIS A 548 -6.15 0.54 -4.67
C HIS A 548 -5.15 1.70 -4.82
N LEU A 549 -3.95 1.58 -4.24
CA LEU A 549 -2.95 2.66 -4.29
C LEU A 549 -2.46 2.94 -5.71
N LEU A 550 -2.24 1.89 -6.48
CA LEU A 550 -1.81 2.02 -7.87
C LEU A 550 -2.94 2.58 -8.75
N TYR A 551 -4.15 2.07 -8.61
CA TYR A 551 -5.31 2.54 -9.36
C TYR A 551 -5.67 4.00 -9.06
N SER A 552 -5.56 4.42 -7.81
CA SER A 552 -5.72 5.84 -7.44
C SER A 552 -4.69 6.74 -8.13
N ARG A 553 -3.44 6.30 -8.21
CA ARG A 553 -2.38 7.03 -8.92
C ARG A 553 -2.65 7.11 -10.42
N ILE A 554 -3.12 6.03 -11.05
CA ILE A 554 -3.46 5.99 -12.48
C ILE A 554 -4.60 6.96 -12.78
N TRP A 555 -5.70 6.89 -12.03
CA TRP A 555 -6.85 7.77 -12.24
C TRP A 555 -6.50 9.22 -11.99
N ASN A 556 -5.73 9.51 -10.95
CA ASN A 556 -5.26 10.86 -10.67
C ASN A 556 -4.35 11.39 -11.79
N ARG A 557 -3.41 10.60 -12.30
CA ARG A 557 -2.54 10.96 -13.44
C ARG A 557 -3.37 11.27 -14.69
N PHE A 558 -4.37 10.45 -14.97
CA PHE A 558 -5.30 10.73 -16.05
C PHE A 558 -6.02 12.07 -15.87
N LEU A 559 -6.60 12.30 -14.71
CA LEU A 559 -7.29 13.57 -14.39
C LEU A 559 -6.34 14.76 -14.44
N TYR A 560 -5.11 14.60 -13.96
CA TYR A 560 -4.06 15.61 -14.07
C TYR A 560 -3.75 15.95 -15.53
N SER A 561 -3.60 14.95 -16.39
CA SER A 561 -3.33 15.14 -17.83
C SER A 561 -4.46 15.90 -18.55
N LYS A 562 -5.66 15.91 -17.98
CA LYS A 562 -6.85 16.64 -18.49
C LYS A 562 -7.06 18.00 -17.79
N GLY A 563 -6.16 18.40 -16.89
CA GLY A 563 -6.30 19.63 -16.11
C GLY A 563 -7.42 19.57 -15.07
N LEU A 564 -7.88 18.36 -14.70
CA LEU A 564 -8.98 18.11 -13.76
C LEU A 564 -8.49 17.75 -12.34
N SER A 565 -7.24 17.33 -12.19
CA SER A 565 -6.55 17.26 -10.91
C SER A 565 -5.41 18.27 -10.89
N PRO A 566 -5.19 18.98 -9.78
CA PRO A 566 -4.11 19.97 -9.66
C PRO A 566 -2.74 19.36 -9.35
N VAL A 567 -2.67 18.06 -9.05
CA VAL A 567 -1.47 17.37 -8.57
C VAL A 567 -1.20 16.10 -9.36
N GLU A 568 0.07 15.76 -9.50
CA GLU A 568 0.49 14.54 -10.18
C GLU A 568 0.30 13.30 -9.31
N GLU A 569 0.52 13.42 -8.00
CA GLU A 569 0.36 12.35 -7.03
C GLU A 569 -0.74 12.68 -6.01
N PRO A 570 -1.68 11.76 -5.75
CA PRO A 570 -2.83 12.05 -4.89
C PRO A 570 -2.50 12.07 -3.39
N PHE A 571 -1.51 11.28 -2.95
CA PHE A 571 -1.17 11.07 -1.55
C PHE A 571 0.29 11.42 -1.29
N LYS A 572 0.53 12.45 -0.46
CA LYS A 572 1.88 12.94 -0.17
C LYS A 572 2.65 11.97 0.72
N LYS A 573 2.07 11.63 1.87
CA LYS A 573 2.64 10.71 2.85
C LYS A 573 1.71 9.52 3.07
N LEU A 574 2.27 8.32 2.96
CA LEU A 574 1.57 7.06 3.24
C LEU A 574 2.18 6.40 4.46
N VAL A 575 1.33 5.94 5.37
CA VAL A 575 1.74 5.14 6.52
C VAL A 575 0.91 3.87 6.57
N HIS A 576 1.57 2.74 6.71
CA HIS A 576 0.91 1.46 6.95
C HIS A 576 0.85 1.19 8.45
N GLN A 577 -0.35 0.93 8.97
CA GLN A 577 -0.47 0.35 10.30
C GLN A 577 -0.16 -1.15 10.24
N GLY A 578 0.38 -1.68 11.33
CA GLY A 578 0.56 -3.09 11.54
C GLY A 578 -0.78 -3.81 11.73
N MET A 579 -0.73 -5.12 11.80
CA MET A 579 -1.92 -5.93 12.06
C MET A 579 -2.07 -6.20 13.55
N ILE A 580 -3.25 -6.01 14.11
CA ILE A 580 -3.56 -6.48 15.46
C ILE A 580 -3.92 -7.96 15.38
N LEU A 581 -3.10 -8.78 15.99
CA LEU A 581 -3.23 -10.23 16.05
C LEU A 581 -4.01 -10.65 17.29
N GLY A 582 -4.57 -11.86 17.28
CA GLY A 582 -5.11 -12.48 18.48
C GLY A 582 -4.05 -12.70 19.56
N GLU A 583 -4.44 -13.00 20.81
CA GLU A 583 -3.49 -13.32 21.90
C GLU A 583 -2.59 -14.53 21.56
N ASN A 584 -3.01 -15.37 20.63
CA ASN A 584 -2.24 -16.49 20.09
C ASN A 584 -1.20 -16.07 19.03
N GLY A 585 -1.06 -14.80 18.72
CA GLY A 585 -0.12 -14.28 17.72
C GLY A 585 -0.52 -14.54 16.26
N ILE A 586 -1.77 -14.97 16.03
CA ILE A 586 -2.29 -15.29 14.68
C ILE A 586 -3.35 -14.24 14.30
N LYS A 587 -3.48 -13.95 13.00
CA LYS A 587 -4.52 -13.06 12.47
C LYS A 587 -5.90 -13.46 13.00
N MET A 588 -6.63 -12.51 13.59
CA MET A 588 -8.00 -12.71 14.03
C MET A 588 -8.89 -13.11 12.86
N GLY A 589 -9.73 -14.12 13.07
CA GLY A 589 -10.65 -14.58 12.03
C GLY A 589 -11.45 -15.83 12.42
N LYS A 590 -12.26 -16.31 11.49
CA LYS A 590 -13.21 -17.41 11.69
C LYS A 590 -12.55 -18.75 12.11
N ARG A 591 -11.25 -18.89 11.87
CA ARG A 591 -10.52 -20.13 12.22
C ARG A 591 -10.32 -20.29 13.72
N PHE A 592 -10.19 -19.15 14.43
CA PHE A 592 -9.98 -19.08 15.88
C PHE A 592 -10.89 -17.99 16.45
N PRO A 593 -12.21 -18.21 16.49
CA PRO A 593 -13.19 -17.20 16.89
C PRO A 593 -13.03 -16.77 18.36
N GLU A 594 -12.49 -17.62 19.23
CA GLU A 594 -12.21 -17.34 20.63
C GLU A 594 -11.16 -16.25 20.86
N PHE A 595 -10.31 -15.97 19.86
CA PHE A 595 -9.30 -14.90 19.91
C PHE A 595 -9.71 -13.63 19.16
N VAL A 596 -10.91 -13.59 18.59
CA VAL A 596 -11.43 -12.39 17.93
C VAL A 596 -11.89 -11.38 18.96
N VAL A 597 -11.33 -10.17 18.90
CA VAL A 597 -11.72 -9.06 19.79
C VAL A 597 -12.72 -8.16 19.07
N ASN A 598 -13.87 -7.95 19.67
CA ASN A 598 -14.85 -6.96 19.21
C ASN A 598 -14.58 -5.61 19.91
N PRO A 599 -14.29 -4.54 19.15
CA PRO A 599 -14.07 -3.22 19.72
C PRO A 599 -15.22 -2.72 20.61
N SER A 600 -16.47 -3.03 20.25
CA SER A 600 -17.65 -2.61 21.01
C SER A 600 -17.68 -3.18 22.41
N ASP A 601 -17.23 -4.42 22.61
CA ASP A 601 -17.17 -5.05 23.94
C ASP A 601 -16.12 -4.34 24.82
N ILE A 602 -14.99 -3.96 24.24
CA ILE A 602 -13.94 -3.21 24.95
C ILE A 602 -14.41 -1.79 25.29
N VAL A 603 -15.11 -1.12 24.40
CA VAL A 603 -15.70 0.21 24.64
C VAL A 603 -16.74 0.14 25.77
N GLU A 604 -17.58 -0.87 25.79
CA GLU A 604 -18.58 -1.07 26.85
C GLU A 604 -17.91 -1.30 28.20
N GLU A 605 -16.92 -2.17 28.28
CA GLU A 605 -16.27 -2.54 29.53
C GLU A 605 -15.28 -1.47 30.04
N TYR A 606 -14.48 -0.89 29.16
CA TYR A 606 -13.34 0.00 29.54
C TYR A 606 -13.47 1.44 29.05
N GLY A 607 -14.32 1.70 28.07
CA GLY A 607 -14.44 3.01 27.41
C GLY A 607 -13.63 3.12 26.13
N ALA A 608 -14.08 4.00 25.24
CA ALA A 608 -13.43 4.30 23.97
C ALA A 608 -12.03 4.87 24.14
N ASP A 609 -11.85 5.80 25.06
CA ASP A 609 -10.53 6.42 25.33
C ASP A 609 -9.51 5.38 25.79
N THR A 610 -9.92 4.39 26.56
CA THR A 610 -9.05 3.28 26.99
C THR A 610 -8.61 2.42 25.81
N LEU A 611 -9.51 2.09 24.90
CA LEU A 611 -9.19 1.33 23.69
C LEU A 611 -8.21 2.10 22.80
N ARG A 612 -8.46 3.38 22.55
CA ARG A 612 -7.59 4.26 21.76
C ARG A 612 -6.19 4.34 22.36
N LEU A 613 -6.10 4.58 23.66
CA LEU A 613 -4.83 4.65 24.37
C LEU A 613 -4.07 3.32 24.32
N TYR A 614 -4.78 2.22 24.53
CA TYR A 614 -4.18 0.89 24.51
C TYR A 614 -3.59 0.57 23.13
N GLU A 615 -4.33 0.77 22.05
CA GLU A 615 -3.87 0.45 20.70
C GLU A 615 -2.68 1.31 20.27
N MET A 616 -2.62 2.57 20.70
CA MET A 616 -1.49 3.45 20.42
C MET A 616 -0.26 3.14 21.28
N PHE A 617 -0.46 2.49 22.42
CA PHE A 617 0.64 2.16 23.35
C PHE A 617 1.22 0.75 23.17
N MET A 618 0.53 -0.14 22.46
CA MET A 618 0.96 -1.55 22.24
C MET A 618 2.36 -1.68 21.64
N GLY A 619 2.79 -0.75 20.82
CA GLY A 619 4.08 -0.74 20.13
C GLY A 619 4.10 0.26 18.96
N PRO A 620 5.15 0.24 18.12
CA PRO A 620 5.21 1.07 16.92
C PRO A 620 4.04 0.82 15.99
N LEU A 621 3.51 1.87 15.36
CA LEU A 621 2.31 1.80 14.53
C LEU A 621 2.42 0.78 13.38
N GLU A 622 3.59 0.72 12.73
CA GLU A 622 3.80 -0.12 11.55
C GLU A 622 4.02 -1.62 11.88
N VAL A 623 4.19 -1.96 13.15
CA VAL A 623 4.52 -3.33 13.58
C VAL A 623 3.26 -4.09 13.96
N SER A 624 3.09 -5.29 13.42
CA SER A 624 2.02 -6.19 13.84
C SER A 624 2.23 -6.65 15.30
N LYS A 625 1.15 -6.66 16.09
CA LYS A 625 1.19 -6.81 17.54
C LYS A 625 0.10 -7.77 18.02
N PRO A 626 0.40 -8.69 18.96
CA PRO A 626 -0.65 -9.51 19.58
C PRO A 626 -1.48 -8.70 20.58
N TRP A 627 -2.77 -8.92 20.58
CA TRP A 627 -3.68 -8.40 21.60
C TRP A 627 -3.29 -8.92 22.98
N ASN A 628 -3.43 -8.08 24.01
CA ASN A 628 -3.22 -8.47 25.40
C ASN A 628 -4.24 -7.77 26.31
N SER A 629 -5.24 -8.51 26.76
CA SER A 629 -6.34 -7.99 27.60
C SER A 629 -5.86 -7.40 28.93
N ASN A 630 -4.75 -7.91 29.50
CA ASN A 630 -4.19 -7.36 30.72
C ASN A 630 -3.66 -5.93 30.55
N ASN A 631 -3.11 -5.62 29.38
CA ASN A 631 -2.59 -4.29 29.07
C ASN A 631 -3.71 -3.27 28.87
N VAL A 632 -4.91 -3.70 28.43
CA VAL A 632 -6.11 -2.85 28.37
C VAL A 632 -6.46 -2.33 29.78
N THR A 633 -6.44 -3.22 30.76
CA THR A 633 -6.64 -2.85 32.18
C THR A 633 -5.57 -1.86 32.67
N GLY A 634 -4.32 -2.02 32.22
CA GLY A 634 -3.23 -1.09 32.52
C GLY A 634 -3.49 0.32 31.98
N ALA A 635 -3.96 0.42 30.73
CA ALA A 635 -4.34 1.69 30.10
C ALA A 635 -5.49 2.36 30.88
N ARG A 636 -6.51 1.61 31.28
CA ARG A 636 -7.61 2.13 32.11
C ARG A 636 -7.12 2.65 33.47
N LYS A 637 -6.24 1.93 34.12
CA LYS A 637 -5.64 2.38 35.40
C LYS A 637 -4.88 3.70 35.24
N PHE A 638 -4.15 3.86 34.15
CA PHE A 638 -3.47 5.12 33.86
C PHE A 638 -4.47 6.28 33.68
N LEU A 639 -5.54 6.10 32.90
CA LEU A 639 -6.59 7.12 32.75
C LEU A 639 -7.29 7.46 34.07
N ASN A 640 -7.54 6.49 34.93
CA ASN A 640 -8.10 6.73 36.26
C ASN A 640 -7.16 7.57 37.13
N ARG A 641 -5.86 7.32 37.07
CA ARG A 641 -4.85 8.14 37.78
C ARG A 641 -4.81 9.57 37.25
N VAL A 642 -4.82 9.74 35.96
CA VAL A 642 -4.85 11.06 35.31
C VAL A 642 -6.10 11.82 35.73
N TYR A 643 -7.26 11.22 35.61
CA TYR A 643 -8.53 11.83 35.98
C TYR A 643 -8.56 12.26 37.47
N SER A 644 -8.19 11.33 38.36
CA SER A 644 -8.17 11.60 39.81
C SER A 644 -7.23 12.73 40.19
N PHE A 645 -6.09 12.86 39.53
CA PHE A 645 -5.14 13.93 39.84
C PHE A 645 -5.60 15.30 39.35
N PHE A 646 -5.98 15.37 38.05
CA PHE A 646 -6.24 16.65 37.39
C PHE A 646 -7.65 17.21 37.63
N THR A 647 -8.56 16.42 38.18
CA THR A 647 -9.90 16.88 38.59
C THR A 647 -10.00 17.28 40.08
N GLU A 648 -8.96 17.02 40.86
CA GLU A 648 -8.89 17.46 42.25
C GLU A 648 -8.31 18.86 42.34
N GLU A 649 -9.14 19.86 42.66
CA GLU A 649 -8.80 21.28 42.67
C GLU A 649 -7.57 21.59 43.50
N SER A 650 -7.40 20.90 44.64
CA SER A 650 -6.24 21.07 45.56
C SER A 650 -4.89 20.69 44.93
N ASN A 651 -4.89 19.89 43.88
CA ASN A 651 -3.67 19.50 43.16
C ASN A 651 -3.23 20.53 42.10
N ILE A 652 -4.10 21.47 41.72
CA ILE A 652 -3.82 22.48 40.70
C ILE A 652 -3.44 23.80 41.35
N THR A 653 -2.29 24.35 40.98
CA THR A 653 -1.75 25.57 41.57
C THR A 653 -1.60 26.69 40.56
N ASP A 654 -1.86 27.93 40.94
CA ASP A 654 -1.60 29.10 40.10
C ASP A 654 -0.11 29.48 40.11
N GLU A 655 0.62 29.08 41.14
CA GLU A 655 2.06 29.34 41.27
C GLU A 655 2.90 28.20 40.73
N ASN A 656 3.94 28.54 39.96
CA ASN A 656 4.92 27.58 39.44
C ASN A 656 6.21 27.67 40.28
N ASN A 657 6.49 26.64 41.07
CA ASN A 657 7.69 26.55 41.90
C ASN A 657 8.95 26.10 41.14
N GLY A 658 8.82 25.81 39.83
CA GLY A 658 9.92 25.37 38.96
C GLY A 658 10.27 23.87 39.02
N ASN A 659 9.73 23.12 39.99
CA ASN A 659 10.11 21.71 40.17
C ASN A 659 9.70 20.78 39.01
N LEU A 660 8.64 21.13 38.29
CA LEU A 660 8.16 20.38 37.14
C LEU A 660 8.61 20.97 35.78
N GLU A 661 9.31 22.12 35.78
CA GLU A 661 9.62 22.87 34.57
C GLU A 661 10.34 22.03 33.53
N LYS A 662 11.39 21.36 33.92
CA LYS A 662 12.18 20.51 33.03
C LYS A 662 11.37 19.38 32.43
N VAL A 663 10.72 18.56 33.26
CA VAL A 663 9.93 17.40 32.77
C VAL A 663 8.75 17.84 31.92
N TYR A 664 8.16 19.01 32.23
CA TYR A 664 7.10 19.60 31.41
C TYR A 664 7.60 19.95 29.99
N HIS A 665 8.67 20.73 29.86
CA HIS A 665 9.21 21.13 28.56
C HIS A 665 9.73 19.93 27.77
N GLN A 666 10.38 18.97 28.43
CA GLN A 666 10.77 17.70 27.80
C GLN A 666 9.55 16.91 27.28
N THR A 667 8.43 16.92 28.02
CA THR A 667 7.21 16.22 27.63
C THR A 667 6.56 16.88 26.42
N VAL A 668 6.41 18.20 26.41
CA VAL A 668 5.85 18.92 25.26
C VAL A 668 6.70 18.69 24.01
N LYS A 669 8.03 18.82 24.13
CA LYS A 669 8.95 18.56 23.02
C LYS A 669 8.82 17.15 22.48
N LYS A 670 8.89 16.15 23.36
CA LYS A 670 8.85 14.76 22.95
C LYS A 670 7.52 14.36 22.35
N VAL A 671 6.42 14.74 22.96
CA VAL A 671 5.07 14.44 22.43
C VAL A 671 4.86 15.10 21.07
N THR A 672 5.28 16.35 20.90
CA THR A 672 5.19 17.04 19.62
C THR A 672 5.97 16.31 18.53
N ASN A 673 7.23 15.97 18.79
CA ASN A 673 8.07 15.28 17.81
C ASN A 673 7.58 13.85 17.52
N ASP A 674 7.15 13.14 18.55
CA ASP A 674 6.66 11.75 18.41
C ASP A 674 5.33 11.71 17.68
N PHE A 675 4.43 12.66 17.88
CA PHE A 675 3.18 12.74 17.11
C PHE A 675 3.47 13.03 15.63
N GLU A 676 4.34 13.99 15.33
CA GLU A 676 4.75 14.27 13.94
C GLU A 676 5.37 13.03 13.26
N ALA A 677 6.07 12.19 14.00
CA ALA A 677 6.67 10.95 13.55
C ALA A 677 5.73 9.74 13.64
N LEU A 678 4.48 9.91 14.08
CA LEU A 678 3.52 8.83 14.37
C LEU A 678 4.07 7.77 15.36
N ALA A 679 4.95 8.17 16.26
CA ALA A 679 5.55 7.35 17.31
C ALA A 679 4.73 7.47 18.62
N PHE A 680 3.46 7.12 18.57
CA PHE A 680 2.52 7.37 19.66
C PHE A 680 2.84 6.59 20.94
N ASN A 681 3.39 5.39 20.84
CA ASN A 681 3.78 4.58 21.98
C ASN A 681 4.84 5.27 22.85
N THR A 682 5.82 5.91 22.26
CA THR A 682 6.87 6.66 22.99
C THR A 682 6.36 7.99 23.53
N ALA A 683 5.44 8.65 22.83
CA ALA A 683 4.74 9.84 23.32
C ALA A 683 3.94 9.52 24.60
N ILE A 684 3.18 8.42 24.59
CA ILE A 684 2.40 7.97 25.76
C ILE A 684 3.33 7.62 26.92
N ALA A 685 4.46 6.94 26.67
CA ALA A 685 5.45 6.67 27.69
C ALA A 685 5.97 7.95 28.35
N GLN A 686 6.23 8.99 27.56
CA GLN A 686 6.63 10.31 28.09
C GLN A 686 5.49 10.97 28.90
N MET A 687 4.24 10.83 28.48
CA MET A 687 3.09 11.31 29.26
C MET A 687 3.00 10.61 30.62
N MET A 688 3.28 9.30 30.68
CA MET A 688 3.35 8.55 31.94
C MET A 688 4.46 9.05 32.86
N ILE A 689 5.63 9.42 32.30
CA ILE A 689 6.73 10.02 33.05
C ILE A 689 6.28 11.34 33.67
N PHE A 690 5.60 12.20 32.92
CA PHE A 690 5.05 13.47 33.44
C PHE A 690 4.03 13.24 34.55
N VAL A 691 3.09 12.31 34.39
CA VAL A 691 2.08 11.96 35.41
C VAL A 691 2.77 11.45 36.69
N ASN A 692 3.80 10.63 36.56
CA ASN A 692 4.57 10.18 37.74
C ASN A 692 5.27 11.35 38.46
N ALA A 693 5.80 12.32 37.72
CA ALA A 693 6.43 13.51 38.26
C ALA A 693 5.46 14.39 39.05
N VAL A 694 4.23 14.62 38.49
CA VAL A 694 3.23 15.43 39.21
C VAL A 694 2.71 14.72 40.47
N TYR A 695 2.56 13.38 40.43
CA TYR A 695 2.21 12.62 41.63
C TYR A 695 3.30 12.69 42.71
N LYS A 696 4.55 12.69 42.32
CA LYS A 696 5.68 12.83 43.24
C LYS A 696 5.73 14.23 43.85
N GLU A 697 5.46 15.27 43.07
CA GLU A 697 5.39 16.66 43.52
C GLU A 697 4.15 16.92 44.39
N GLY A 698 3.04 16.22 44.12
CA GLY A 698 1.78 16.39 44.81
C GLY A 698 0.94 17.57 44.34
N SER A 699 1.44 18.37 43.43
CA SER A 699 0.73 19.49 42.78
C SER A 699 1.24 19.74 41.37
N CYS A 700 0.45 20.44 40.55
CA CYS A 700 0.80 20.81 39.16
C CYS A 700 0.38 22.26 38.89
N PRO A 701 1.26 23.11 38.34
CA PRO A 701 0.87 24.43 37.83
C PRO A 701 -0.27 24.30 36.81
N ARG A 702 -1.26 25.18 36.90
CA ARG A 702 -2.43 25.16 36.02
C ARG A 702 -2.07 25.15 34.54
N GLU A 703 -1.11 25.99 34.14
CA GLU A 703 -0.63 26.02 32.76
C GLU A 703 -0.11 24.64 32.29
N TYR A 704 0.65 23.96 33.11
CA TYR A 704 1.21 22.64 32.79
C TYR A 704 0.14 21.57 32.76
N ALA A 705 -0.83 21.64 33.66
CA ALA A 705 -1.97 20.73 33.70
C ALA A 705 -2.82 20.88 32.42
N GLU A 706 -3.19 22.09 32.07
CA GLU A 706 -4.00 22.40 30.88
C GLU A 706 -3.28 21.96 29.59
N ASN A 707 -2.00 22.27 29.46
CA ASN A 707 -1.22 21.88 28.29
C ASN A 707 -1.02 20.36 28.18
N PHE A 708 -0.87 19.65 29.31
CA PHE A 708 -0.86 18.20 29.33
C PHE A 708 -2.19 17.62 28.86
N ILE A 709 -3.31 18.16 29.34
CA ILE A 709 -4.65 17.74 28.93
C ILE A 709 -4.89 17.97 27.43
N LYS A 710 -4.41 19.07 26.86
CA LYS A 710 -4.46 19.32 25.42
C LYS A 710 -3.77 18.21 24.63
N MET A 711 -2.56 17.82 25.02
CA MET A 711 -1.82 16.74 24.35
C MET A 711 -2.52 15.39 24.51
N LEU A 712 -2.97 15.08 25.72
CA LEU A 712 -3.68 13.82 26.00
C LEU A 712 -5.01 13.73 25.25
N SER A 713 -5.72 14.85 25.08
CA SER A 713 -7.03 14.90 24.40
C SER A 713 -6.97 14.46 22.95
N CYS A 714 -5.81 14.52 22.31
CA CYS A 714 -5.64 14.00 20.97
C CYS A 714 -5.76 12.47 20.93
N ILE A 715 -5.33 11.77 21.98
CA ILE A 715 -5.43 10.32 22.11
C ILE A 715 -6.76 9.94 22.76
N CYS A 716 -7.10 10.62 23.86
CA CYS A 716 -8.25 10.36 24.74
C CYS A 716 -9.17 11.58 24.74
N PRO A 717 -9.98 11.80 23.70
CA PRO A 717 -10.71 13.06 23.53
C PRO A 717 -11.83 13.26 24.55
N HIS A 718 -12.52 12.19 24.97
CA HIS A 718 -13.64 12.34 25.91
C HIS A 718 -13.19 12.74 27.29
N ILE A 719 -12.20 12.06 27.84
CA ILE A 719 -11.64 12.42 29.16
C ILE A 719 -10.91 13.78 29.08
N GLY A 720 -10.30 14.11 27.95
CA GLY A 720 -9.68 15.40 27.72
C GLY A 720 -10.68 16.55 27.80
N GLU A 721 -11.79 16.47 27.07
CA GLU A 721 -12.89 17.45 27.15
C GLU A 721 -13.47 17.56 28.56
N GLU A 722 -13.69 16.43 29.23
CA GLU A 722 -14.27 16.43 30.58
C GLU A 722 -13.35 17.12 31.58
N MET A 723 -12.07 16.80 31.61
CA MET A 723 -11.10 17.48 32.48
C MET A 723 -10.96 18.96 32.13
N TRP A 724 -11.00 19.32 30.85
CA TRP A 724 -10.96 20.71 30.41
C TRP A 724 -12.14 21.51 30.92
N GLN A 725 -13.35 20.97 30.87
CA GLN A 725 -14.55 21.59 31.46
C GLN A 725 -14.44 21.70 32.98
N ILE A 726 -13.96 20.66 33.68
CA ILE A 726 -13.81 20.68 35.14
C ILE A 726 -12.81 21.76 35.60
N LEU A 727 -11.79 22.04 34.79
CA LEU A 727 -10.83 23.12 35.04
C LEU A 727 -11.40 24.53 34.81
N GLY A 728 -12.67 24.66 34.41
CA GLY A 728 -13.40 25.90 34.31
C GLY A 728 -13.50 26.51 32.91
N HIS A 729 -13.26 25.69 31.87
CA HIS A 729 -13.43 26.13 30.48
C HIS A 729 -14.78 25.69 29.90
N ASP A 730 -15.49 26.64 29.32
CA ASP A 730 -16.83 26.40 28.73
C ASP A 730 -16.78 25.93 27.28
N ASP A 731 -15.71 26.28 26.56
CA ASP A 731 -15.52 25.91 25.15
C ASP A 731 -14.80 24.57 24.99
N THR A 732 -14.94 23.95 23.82
CA THR A 732 -14.26 22.70 23.49
C THR A 732 -12.72 22.87 23.48
N ILE A 733 -12.00 21.85 23.95
CA ILE A 733 -10.53 21.78 23.88
C ILE A 733 -10.01 21.63 22.43
N ALA A 734 -10.85 21.21 21.50
CA ALA A 734 -10.45 20.83 20.14
C ALA A 734 -9.76 21.93 19.32
N TYR A 735 -10.05 23.20 19.63
CA TYR A 735 -9.52 24.37 18.93
C TYR A 735 -8.52 25.18 19.76
N GLU A 736 -8.10 24.67 20.90
CA GLU A 736 -7.06 25.28 21.72
C GLU A 736 -5.70 25.23 21.05
N ALA A 737 -4.84 26.18 21.37
CA ALA A 737 -3.50 26.23 20.81
C ALA A 737 -2.63 25.08 21.32
N TRP A 738 -1.88 24.44 20.42
CA TRP A 738 -0.91 23.42 20.77
C TRP A 738 0.15 23.97 21.71
N PRO A 739 0.55 23.24 22.76
CA PRO A 739 1.55 23.71 23.73
C PRO A 739 2.90 23.97 23.07
N THR A 740 3.59 24.99 23.56
CA THR A 740 4.97 25.32 23.20
C THR A 740 5.95 24.91 24.28
N TYR A 741 7.21 24.72 23.92
CA TYR A 741 8.27 24.38 24.84
C TYR A 741 9.49 25.28 24.63
N ASP A 742 10.28 25.44 25.71
CA ASP A 742 11.55 26.13 25.68
C ASP A 742 12.70 25.11 25.64
N GLU A 743 13.46 25.14 24.55
CA GLU A 743 14.55 24.20 24.30
C GLU A 743 15.63 24.28 25.43
N ALA A 744 15.91 25.49 25.92
CA ALA A 744 16.86 25.69 26.98
C ALA A 744 16.47 25.01 28.31
N LYS A 745 15.16 24.84 28.53
CA LYS A 745 14.61 24.17 29.71
C LYS A 745 14.52 22.65 29.60
N CYS A 746 14.74 22.11 28.40
CA CYS A 746 14.75 20.67 28.14
C CYS A 746 16.10 20.00 28.48
N VAL A 747 17.15 20.79 28.63
CA VAL A 747 18.53 20.29 28.76
C VAL A 747 18.76 19.69 30.15
N GLU A 748 19.37 18.52 30.20
CA GLU A 748 19.87 17.97 31.46
C GLU A 748 21.14 18.73 31.88
N ASP A 749 21.06 19.42 33.04
CA ASP A 749 22.23 20.02 33.67
C ASP A 749 23.18 18.93 34.19
N THR A 750 22.70 17.73 34.39
CA THR A 750 23.46 16.58 34.85
C THR A 750 23.31 15.37 33.92
N VAL A 751 24.40 14.65 33.70
CA VAL A 751 24.44 13.39 32.97
C VAL A 751 24.94 12.30 33.92
N GLU A 752 24.26 11.17 33.98
CA GLU A 752 24.76 9.99 34.67
C GLU A 752 25.83 9.27 33.82
N ILE A 753 27.02 9.17 34.38
CA ILE A 753 28.14 8.44 33.76
C ILE A 753 28.51 7.20 34.57
N ALA A 754 28.99 6.17 33.89
CA ALA A 754 29.48 4.98 34.55
C ALA A 754 30.89 5.18 35.08
N VAL A 755 31.12 4.86 36.39
CA VAL A 755 32.45 4.80 36.99
C VAL A 755 32.95 3.35 36.97
N GLN A 756 34.09 3.14 36.30
CA GLN A 756 34.64 1.83 36.02
C GLN A 756 35.99 1.62 36.67
N ILE A 757 36.32 0.37 37.00
CA ILE A 757 37.69 -0.09 37.32
C ILE A 757 38.05 -1.16 36.27
N ASN A 758 39.15 -0.93 35.55
CA ASN A 758 39.62 -1.83 34.50
C ASN A 758 38.49 -2.22 33.50
N GLY A 759 37.64 -1.27 33.11
CA GLY A 759 36.53 -1.44 32.17
C GLY A 759 35.25 -2.08 32.74
N LYS A 760 35.22 -2.42 34.03
CA LYS A 760 34.02 -2.96 34.70
C LYS A 760 33.32 -1.89 35.50
N VAL A 761 32.03 -1.64 35.26
CA VAL A 761 31.21 -0.67 35.99
C VAL A 761 31.18 -1.03 37.48
N LYS A 762 31.41 -0.03 38.34
CA LYS A 762 31.45 -0.14 39.80
C LYS A 762 30.43 0.77 40.48
N ALA A 763 30.10 1.91 39.85
CA ALA A 763 29.13 2.86 40.33
C ALA A 763 28.63 3.73 39.18
N THR A 764 27.56 4.52 39.43
CA THR A 764 27.05 5.55 38.54
C THR A 764 27.21 6.91 39.23
N LEU A 765 27.73 7.91 38.53
CA LEU A 765 27.97 9.24 39.00
C LEU A 765 27.19 10.25 38.16
N ALA A 766 26.38 11.08 38.83
CA ALA A 766 25.75 12.24 38.19
C ALA A 766 26.76 13.42 38.17
N ILE A 767 27.02 13.93 36.97
CA ILE A 767 27.93 15.05 36.72
C ILE A 767 27.19 16.14 35.94
N GLY A 768 27.58 17.41 36.17
CA GLY A 768 27.20 18.51 35.27
C GLY A 768 27.83 18.33 33.89
N LYS A 769 27.14 18.72 32.83
CA LYS A 769 27.65 18.64 31.43
C LYS A 769 28.94 19.46 31.27
N GLU A 770 29.09 20.51 32.03
CA GLU A 770 30.22 21.45 31.99
C GLU A 770 31.22 21.22 33.14
N ASP A 771 31.03 20.15 33.96
CA ASP A 771 31.95 19.87 35.06
C ASP A 771 33.37 19.62 34.53
N PRO A 772 34.42 20.27 35.11
CA PRO A 772 35.77 20.06 34.66
C PRO A 772 36.23 18.60 34.83
N LYS A 773 36.97 18.10 33.83
CA LYS A 773 37.46 16.71 33.78
C LYS A 773 38.05 16.23 35.10
N ASP A 774 38.88 17.07 35.75
CA ASP A 774 39.59 16.70 36.95
C ASP A 774 38.67 16.57 38.19
N GLU A 775 37.62 17.38 38.26
CA GLU A 775 36.56 17.26 39.26
C GLU A 775 35.73 15.99 39.09
N VAL A 776 35.36 15.68 37.83
CA VAL A 776 34.59 14.47 37.50
C VAL A 776 35.38 13.22 37.87
N ILE A 777 36.67 13.18 37.55
CA ILE A 777 37.55 12.06 37.93
C ILE A 777 37.67 11.96 39.44
N ALA A 778 37.84 13.08 40.15
CA ALA A 778 37.94 13.11 41.60
C ALA A 778 36.68 12.60 42.31
N LYS A 779 35.51 13.11 41.91
CA LYS A 779 34.19 12.59 42.37
C LYS A 779 34.01 11.09 42.07
N GLY A 780 34.41 10.63 40.88
CA GLY A 780 34.36 9.23 40.52
C GLY A 780 35.24 8.34 41.38
N LYS A 781 36.45 8.79 41.71
CA LYS A 781 37.34 8.07 42.61
C LYS A 781 36.82 8.04 44.06
N GLU A 782 36.26 9.13 44.53
CA GLU A 782 35.63 9.21 45.86
C GLU A 782 34.47 8.21 45.99
N LEU A 783 33.62 8.12 44.96
CA LEU A 783 32.45 7.22 44.94
C LEU A 783 32.83 5.73 45.01
N ILE A 784 34.02 5.38 44.56
CA ILE A 784 34.50 3.98 44.52
C ILE A 784 35.76 3.79 45.40
N ALA A 785 36.00 4.68 46.37
CA ALA A 785 37.21 4.69 47.20
C ALA A 785 37.44 3.35 47.91
N ASP A 786 36.39 2.74 48.42
CA ASP A 786 36.40 1.40 49.05
C ASP A 786 36.93 0.27 48.09
N LYS A 787 36.71 0.44 46.81
CA LYS A 787 37.15 -0.54 45.78
C LYS A 787 38.55 -0.22 45.23
N LEU A 788 39.10 0.94 45.53
CA LEU A 788 40.42 1.36 45.13
C LEU A 788 41.47 1.15 46.24
N GLU A 789 41.05 0.87 47.48
CA GLU A 789 41.93 0.66 48.62
C GLU A 789 42.94 -0.46 48.34
N GLY A 790 44.22 -0.13 48.55
CA GLY A 790 45.35 -1.08 48.32
C GLY A 790 45.72 -1.30 46.84
N LYS A 791 45.18 -0.56 45.89
CA LYS A 791 45.48 -0.66 44.45
C LYS A 791 46.28 0.55 43.96
N ASN A 792 47.23 0.30 43.07
CA ASN A 792 47.96 1.37 42.40
C ASN A 792 47.24 1.84 41.12
N ILE A 793 46.83 3.11 41.05
CA ILE A 793 46.21 3.73 39.87
C ILE A 793 47.33 3.94 38.84
N VAL A 794 47.13 3.34 37.67
CA VAL A 794 48.08 3.40 36.54
C VAL A 794 47.64 4.44 35.50
N LYS A 795 46.31 4.58 35.29
CA LYS A 795 45.77 5.52 34.33
C LYS A 795 44.33 5.89 34.68
N GLU A 796 43.99 7.17 34.45
CA GLU A 796 42.62 7.71 34.58
C GLU A 796 42.13 8.12 33.21
N ILE A 797 40.98 7.60 32.80
CA ILE A 797 40.38 7.84 31.47
C ILE A 797 39.00 8.44 31.72
N TYR A 798 38.78 9.64 31.20
CA TYR A 798 37.46 10.28 31.17
C TYR A 798 37.00 10.45 29.71
N VAL A 799 35.81 9.93 29.41
CA VAL A 799 35.12 10.20 28.16
C VAL A 799 33.92 11.09 28.50
N PRO A 800 33.91 12.36 28.04
CA PRO A 800 32.90 13.34 28.42
C PRO A 800 31.47 12.78 28.22
N GLY A 801 30.65 12.92 29.26
CA GLY A 801 29.27 12.50 29.26
C GLY A 801 29.02 10.98 29.16
N ARG A 802 30.07 10.12 29.30
CA ARG A 802 29.92 8.67 29.16
C ARG A 802 30.50 7.84 30.28
N ILE A 803 31.79 7.96 30.52
CA ILE A 803 32.47 7.10 31.51
C ILE A 803 33.66 7.83 32.21
N VAL A 804 33.92 7.45 33.47
CA VAL A 804 35.23 7.54 34.12
C VAL A 804 35.73 6.11 34.32
N ASN A 805 36.88 5.77 33.78
CA ASN A 805 37.52 4.46 33.96
C ASN A 805 38.86 4.62 34.66
N ILE A 806 38.98 4.05 35.87
CA ILE A 806 40.21 3.99 36.66
C ILE A 806 40.90 2.66 36.38
N VAL A 807 42.07 2.75 35.76
CA VAL A 807 42.91 1.58 35.51
C VAL A 807 43.84 1.38 36.68
N VAL A 808 43.78 0.24 37.30
CA VAL A 808 44.60 -0.14 38.48
C VAL A 808 45.36 -1.42 38.24
N LYS A 809 46.52 -1.55 38.91
CA LYS A 809 47.31 -2.76 39.02
C LYS A 809 47.32 -3.25 40.47
#